data_9821939595a993d271439c34ff9cecb9
#
_entry.id   9821939595a993d271439c34ff9cecb9
#
_cell.length_a   1.000
_cell.length_b   1.000
_cell.length_c   1.000
_cell.angle_alpha   90.00
_cell.angle_beta   90.00
_cell.angle_gamma   90.00
#
_symmetry.space_group_name_H-M   'P 1'
#
loop_
_entity.id
_entity.type
_entity.pdbx_description
1 polymer ?
#
loop_
_entity_poly.entity_id
_entity_poly.type
_entity_poly.pdbx_seq_one_letter_code
_entity_poly.pdbx_strand_id
1 'polypeptide(L)'
;MVFSGNEAGNAGGAIFVADASSSMEIASGAVFKSNSAKLGGAIYNKGNLGTLDGVTFEDNTAETNGGAILNSNGGKIASITNSIFKNNTSTNGGGAAIYNKGGEIAEISNTVFEGNIAEKGNGGAIFNGGTTAAHITLDNVQFIGNQAANGSGGAISTSGVVNIANATFENNSASTGGGAINVDGTVKLSGENTFSGNKVGDKLNDINLNQNNGQAKVDVSGTLTLDGGISGEGTTSFADNTKLNITENTTFGEDVAITIGENTELGLIVDSGEESAEFDTSKLLGENGFTLADNALYNAIVGDDGKVTMEQKSADEAAASLGLSGSQAEAVLGAISGGSSDNANFNSFREALNQHLQSADKAQVSNGTGAADLLTADANPVIRSVETGIHNMVFSVVSDELNGTSAAMAEGKSSGDAFKQVKAWVRALFSHSDHESTSKASGFDTNSDGVAMGIDKQLDNRTKVGLGYAYSSTDISSGIRDTDVDTHTAFVYGQYKPANWYINTVVAYNWSDYSEKKAALGFNANADYDVESWAVQSLYGYEMQLNGYDVTPEAGLRYAHISQDGYTDALGTSVAANDSDILTAIVGAKVAKDYALDSDTIIRPELRAAVTYDLVDDANNSNVVLANGVAYRVNGEKLNRLGFELGAKVATDVSDNWEISLAYEGGFREDYQNHTGMLNAKYKF
;
A
#
# COMPACT_ATOMS: atom_id res chain seq x y z
N MET A 1 -24.54 -21.94 3.75
CA MET A 1 -25.80 -22.36 4.42
C MET A 1 -26.29 -21.19 5.26
N VAL A 2 -27.62 -20.95 5.33
CA VAL A 2 -28.18 -19.81 6.11
C VAL A 2 -29.18 -20.35 7.13
N PHE A 3 -29.00 -19.97 8.40
CA PHE A 3 -29.93 -20.20 9.51
C PHE A 3 -30.43 -18.82 9.97
N SER A 4 -31.63 -18.47 9.64
CA SER A 4 -32.13 -17.12 9.91
C SER A 4 -33.51 -17.13 10.57
N GLY A 5 -33.68 -16.28 11.60
CA GLY A 5 -34.95 -16.06 12.29
C GLY A 5 -35.49 -17.28 13.04
N ASN A 6 -34.63 -18.23 13.40
CA ASN A 6 -35.07 -19.40 14.17
C ASN A 6 -35.25 -19.03 15.64
N GLU A 7 -36.32 -19.50 16.26
CA GLU A 7 -36.63 -19.24 17.66
C GLU A 7 -36.80 -20.55 18.43
N ALA A 8 -36.11 -20.65 19.57
CA ALA A 8 -36.25 -21.78 20.47
C ALA A 8 -36.61 -21.29 21.89
N GLY A 9 -37.61 -21.84 22.51
CA GLY A 9 -38.05 -21.44 23.85
C GLY A 9 -37.05 -21.73 24.96
N ASN A 10 -36.05 -22.59 24.73
CA ASN A 10 -35.06 -22.95 25.74
C ASN A 10 -33.60 -22.76 25.27
N ALA A 11 -33.15 -23.45 24.25
CA ALA A 11 -31.72 -23.47 23.93
C ALA A 11 -31.47 -23.71 22.44
N GLY A 12 -30.47 -22.99 21.90
CA GLY A 12 -30.01 -23.11 20.51
C GLY A 12 -31.09 -22.75 19.51
N GLY A 13 -31.31 -21.45 19.23
CA GLY A 13 -32.33 -20.99 18.30
C GLY A 13 -32.28 -21.68 16.95
N ALA A 14 -31.07 -21.89 16.40
CA ALA A 14 -30.86 -22.65 15.18
C ALA A 14 -30.35 -24.07 15.44
N ILE A 15 -29.39 -24.24 16.34
CA ILE A 15 -28.74 -25.55 16.58
C ILE A 15 -28.60 -25.84 18.08
N PHE A 16 -28.97 -27.07 18.46
CA PHE A 16 -28.71 -27.62 19.79
C PHE A 16 -27.94 -28.92 19.68
N VAL A 17 -26.69 -28.96 20.16
CA VAL A 17 -25.84 -30.17 20.28
C VAL A 17 -26.02 -30.70 21.69
N ALA A 18 -26.68 -31.83 21.83
CA ALA A 18 -27.33 -32.25 23.09
C ALA A 18 -26.39 -32.75 24.18
N ASP A 19 -25.34 -33.50 23.85
CA ASP A 19 -24.43 -34.18 24.81
C ASP A 19 -23.06 -34.47 24.19
N ALA A 20 -22.12 -34.93 25.01
CA ALA A 20 -20.73 -35.25 24.63
C ALA A 20 -20.59 -36.35 23.57
N SER A 21 -21.60 -37.17 23.32
CA SER A 21 -21.61 -38.19 22.27
C SER A 21 -22.09 -37.62 20.92
N SER A 22 -22.74 -36.47 20.95
CA SER A 22 -23.23 -35.78 19.76
C SER A 22 -22.11 -35.01 19.07
N SER A 23 -22.04 -35.11 17.76
CA SER A 23 -21.09 -34.32 16.95
C SER A 23 -21.79 -33.65 15.78
N MET A 24 -21.30 -32.46 15.39
CA MET A 24 -21.82 -31.70 14.28
C MET A 24 -20.72 -30.96 13.55
N GLU A 25 -20.79 -31.01 12.23
CA GLU A 25 -19.97 -30.20 11.34
C GLU A 25 -20.84 -29.09 10.73
N ILE A 26 -20.30 -27.88 10.68
CA ILE A 26 -20.96 -26.72 10.06
C ILE A 26 -20.18 -26.37 8.80
N ALA A 27 -20.91 -26.22 7.70
CA ALA A 27 -20.28 -25.89 6.41
C ALA A 27 -19.59 -24.51 6.50
N SER A 28 -18.40 -24.44 5.93
CA SER A 28 -17.66 -23.16 5.78
C SER A 28 -18.55 -22.10 5.09
N GLY A 29 -18.45 -20.85 5.54
CA GLY A 29 -19.26 -19.74 5.07
C GLY A 29 -20.75 -19.81 5.49
N ALA A 30 -21.08 -20.57 6.53
CA ALA A 30 -22.45 -20.57 7.05
C ALA A 30 -22.81 -19.23 7.71
N VAL A 31 -24.09 -18.82 7.62
CA VAL A 31 -24.59 -17.58 8.22
C VAL A 31 -25.67 -17.93 9.24
N PHE A 32 -25.50 -17.45 10.47
CA PHE A 32 -26.47 -17.49 11.54
C PHE A 32 -26.96 -16.07 11.83
N LYS A 33 -28.18 -15.75 11.40
CA LYS A 33 -28.69 -14.37 11.50
C LYS A 33 -30.03 -14.31 12.22
N SER A 34 -30.15 -13.38 13.18
CA SER A 34 -31.41 -13.08 13.89
C SER A 34 -32.07 -14.31 14.53
N ASN A 35 -31.26 -15.27 15.02
CA ASN A 35 -31.76 -16.43 15.75
C ASN A 35 -31.91 -16.07 17.24
N SER A 36 -32.91 -16.66 17.92
CA SER A 36 -33.17 -16.36 19.31
C SER A 36 -33.46 -17.58 20.16
N ALA A 37 -32.99 -17.55 21.40
CA ALA A 37 -33.27 -18.57 22.40
C ALA A 37 -33.08 -18.03 23.83
N LYS A 38 -33.49 -18.80 24.85
CA LYS A 38 -33.11 -18.46 26.23
C LYS A 38 -31.61 -18.63 26.47
N LEU A 39 -30.99 -19.64 25.87
CA LEU A 39 -29.57 -20.01 25.99
C LEU A 39 -28.98 -20.27 24.61
N GLY A 40 -27.87 -19.58 24.25
CA GLY A 40 -27.23 -19.71 22.92
C GLY A 40 -28.18 -19.33 21.81
N GLY A 41 -28.30 -18.03 21.51
CA GLY A 41 -29.31 -17.50 20.55
C GLY A 41 -29.26 -18.22 19.20
N ALA A 42 -28.08 -18.47 18.65
CA ALA A 42 -27.92 -19.31 17.47
C ALA A 42 -27.59 -20.75 17.83
N ILE A 43 -26.53 -20.97 18.60
CA ILE A 43 -26.02 -22.34 18.91
C ILE A 43 -25.91 -22.56 20.43
N TYR A 44 -26.44 -23.67 20.89
CA TYR A 44 -26.12 -24.21 22.21
C TYR A 44 -25.39 -25.54 22.07
N ASN A 45 -24.13 -25.57 22.55
CA ASN A 45 -23.25 -26.72 22.42
C ASN A 45 -22.96 -27.41 23.77
N LYS A 46 -23.28 -28.70 23.88
CA LYS A 46 -22.85 -29.62 24.93
C LYS A 46 -22.06 -30.83 24.40
N GLY A 47 -21.86 -30.91 23.11
CA GLY A 47 -21.17 -32.00 22.39
C GLY A 47 -19.94 -31.50 21.66
N ASN A 48 -19.68 -32.07 20.52
CA ASN A 48 -18.52 -31.77 19.70
C ASN A 48 -18.94 -31.01 18.46
N LEU A 49 -18.57 -29.74 18.37
CA LEU A 49 -18.61 -28.96 17.13
C LEU A 49 -17.23 -29.05 16.46
N GLY A 50 -17.23 -29.29 15.15
CA GLY A 50 -16.03 -29.19 14.32
C GLY A 50 -15.52 -27.75 14.21
N THR A 51 -14.75 -27.48 13.16
CA THR A 51 -14.27 -26.15 12.87
C THR A 51 -15.39 -25.26 12.33
N LEU A 52 -15.51 -24.05 12.87
CA LEU A 52 -16.35 -22.96 12.35
C LEU A 52 -15.47 -22.06 11.50
N ASP A 53 -15.43 -22.31 10.19
CA ASP A 53 -14.57 -21.56 9.26
C ASP A 53 -15.37 -20.63 8.37
N GLY A 54 -15.02 -19.33 8.34
CA GLY A 54 -15.70 -18.30 7.56
C GLY A 54 -17.17 -18.09 7.95
N VAL A 55 -17.53 -18.41 9.19
CA VAL A 55 -18.93 -18.37 9.66
C VAL A 55 -19.29 -16.97 10.14
N THR A 56 -20.49 -16.48 9.76
CA THR A 56 -21.02 -15.22 10.24
C THR A 56 -22.12 -15.46 11.26
N PHE A 57 -22.00 -14.86 12.44
CA PHE A 57 -23.04 -14.76 13.46
C PHE A 57 -23.47 -13.32 13.61
N GLU A 58 -24.67 -12.99 13.14
CA GLU A 58 -25.16 -11.61 13.09
C GLU A 58 -26.53 -11.48 13.76
N ASP A 59 -26.69 -10.47 14.62
CA ASP A 59 -27.99 -10.11 15.26
C ASP A 59 -28.61 -11.26 16.06
N ASN A 60 -27.88 -12.26 16.56
CA ASN A 60 -28.45 -13.33 17.33
C ASN A 60 -28.67 -12.90 18.80
N THR A 61 -29.74 -13.36 19.43
CA THR A 61 -30.12 -12.92 20.77
C THR A 61 -30.38 -14.09 21.73
N ALA A 62 -29.70 -14.04 22.90
CA ALA A 62 -30.05 -14.92 24.02
C ALA A 62 -30.70 -14.15 25.16
N GLU A 63 -31.78 -14.72 25.77
CA GLU A 63 -32.37 -14.14 26.97
C GLU A 63 -31.35 -14.12 28.13
N THR A 64 -30.47 -15.12 28.23
CA THR A 64 -29.46 -15.18 29.30
C THR A 64 -28.06 -15.13 28.75
N ASN A 65 -27.43 -16.21 28.29
CA ASN A 65 -26.04 -16.29 27.98
C ASN A 65 -25.78 -16.74 26.54
N GLY A 66 -24.72 -16.19 25.93
CA GLY A 66 -24.27 -16.55 24.60
C GLY A 66 -25.26 -16.11 23.51
N GLY A 67 -25.31 -14.82 23.21
CA GLY A 67 -26.20 -14.29 22.17
C GLY A 67 -26.06 -15.04 20.85
N ALA A 68 -24.85 -15.35 20.42
CA ALA A 68 -24.61 -16.27 19.32
C ALA A 68 -24.37 -17.70 19.81
N ILE A 69 -23.32 -17.95 20.57
CA ILE A 69 -22.92 -19.32 21.00
C ILE A 69 -22.88 -19.44 22.52
N LEU A 70 -23.54 -20.44 23.06
CA LEU A 70 -23.27 -20.95 24.40
C LEU A 70 -22.53 -22.29 24.29
N ASN A 71 -21.26 -22.35 24.73
CA ASN A 71 -20.50 -23.57 24.86
C ASN A 71 -20.50 -24.02 26.35
N SER A 72 -21.26 -25.03 26.68
CA SER A 72 -21.50 -25.48 28.08
C SER A 72 -20.51 -26.55 28.51
N ASN A 73 -20.53 -26.94 29.81
CA ASN A 73 -19.68 -27.97 30.34
C ASN A 73 -19.72 -29.27 29.50
N GLY A 74 -18.54 -29.74 29.06
CA GLY A 74 -18.39 -30.86 28.15
C GLY A 74 -18.51 -30.54 26.67
N GLY A 75 -18.97 -29.35 26.33
CA GLY A 75 -18.99 -28.89 24.96
C GLY A 75 -17.58 -28.60 24.44
N LYS A 76 -17.30 -29.03 23.22
CA LYS A 76 -16.03 -28.81 22.54
C LYS A 76 -16.28 -28.13 21.21
N ILE A 77 -15.50 -27.09 20.90
CA ILE A 77 -15.41 -26.49 19.61
C ILE A 77 -13.97 -26.63 19.12
N ALA A 78 -13.77 -27.29 17.98
CA ALA A 78 -12.43 -27.61 17.49
C ALA A 78 -11.63 -26.37 17.18
N SER A 79 -12.23 -25.41 16.45
CA SER A 79 -11.69 -24.06 16.21
C SER A 79 -12.76 -23.13 15.64
N ILE A 80 -12.50 -21.83 15.74
CA ILE A 80 -13.28 -20.77 15.07
C ILE A 80 -12.29 -19.94 14.27
N THR A 81 -12.41 -19.96 12.94
CA THR A 81 -11.43 -19.33 12.05
C THR A 81 -12.10 -18.46 11.00
N ASN A 82 -11.45 -17.34 10.61
CA ASN A 82 -11.92 -16.47 9.52
C ASN A 82 -13.39 -16.04 9.69
N SER A 83 -13.88 -15.89 10.92
CA SER A 83 -15.31 -15.76 11.24
C SER A 83 -15.65 -14.36 11.75
N ILE A 84 -16.94 -14.02 11.73
CA ILE A 84 -17.45 -12.71 12.15
C ILE A 84 -18.57 -12.91 13.17
N PHE A 85 -18.46 -12.23 14.32
CA PHE A 85 -19.52 -12.13 15.34
C PHE A 85 -19.95 -10.66 15.44
N LYS A 86 -21.11 -10.33 14.89
CA LYS A 86 -21.58 -8.94 14.79
C LYS A 86 -22.94 -8.73 15.45
N ASN A 87 -23.03 -7.70 16.31
CA ASN A 87 -24.29 -7.24 16.94
C ASN A 87 -25.06 -8.35 17.69
N ASN A 88 -24.40 -9.38 18.21
CA ASN A 88 -25.10 -10.39 18.99
C ASN A 88 -25.39 -9.85 20.40
N THR A 89 -26.52 -10.23 21.01
CA THR A 89 -26.99 -9.71 22.28
C THR A 89 -27.26 -10.80 23.30
N SER A 90 -26.83 -10.59 24.54
CA SER A 90 -27.29 -11.34 25.69
C SER A 90 -28.00 -10.40 26.70
N THR A 91 -29.33 -10.64 26.96
CA THR A 91 -30.14 -9.66 27.69
C THR A 91 -29.93 -9.70 29.21
N ASN A 92 -29.85 -10.87 29.80
CA ASN A 92 -29.72 -11.04 31.27
C ASN A 92 -28.44 -11.72 31.71
N GLY A 93 -27.50 -11.94 30.79
CA GLY A 93 -26.22 -12.62 31.04
C GLY A 93 -25.09 -12.06 30.26
N GLY A 94 -23.98 -12.81 30.15
CA GLY A 94 -22.75 -12.37 29.52
C GLY A 94 -22.41 -13.12 28.25
N GLY A 95 -21.24 -12.75 27.66
CA GLY A 95 -20.70 -13.35 26.46
C GLY A 95 -21.67 -13.26 25.30
N ALA A 96 -21.99 -12.04 24.85
CA ALA A 96 -23.01 -11.85 23.83
C ALA A 96 -22.69 -12.53 22.49
N ALA A 97 -21.40 -12.57 22.09
CA ALA A 97 -20.97 -13.45 21.02
C ALA A 97 -20.79 -14.88 21.50
N ILE A 98 -19.92 -15.10 22.48
CA ILE A 98 -19.58 -16.45 22.97
C ILE A 98 -19.61 -16.47 24.50
N TYR A 99 -20.42 -17.35 25.06
CA TYR A 99 -20.39 -17.70 26.48
C TYR A 99 -19.81 -19.11 26.64
N ASN A 100 -18.54 -19.21 27.09
CA ASN A 100 -17.88 -20.48 27.36
C ASN A 100 -17.98 -20.82 28.85
N LYS A 101 -18.87 -21.77 29.21
CA LYS A 101 -19.13 -22.19 30.58
C LYS A 101 -18.42 -23.52 30.89
N GLY A 102 -17.09 -23.49 31.05
CA GLY A 102 -16.31 -24.68 31.33
C GLY A 102 -16.25 -25.68 30.16
N GLY A 103 -16.58 -25.26 28.98
CA GLY A 103 -16.33 -25.99 27.74
C GLY A 103 -14.93 -25.74 27.21
N GLU A 104 -14.56 -26.45 26.17
CA GLU A 104 -13.28 -26.29 25.45
C GLU A 104 -13.53 -25.56 24.13
N ILE A 105 -12.77 -24.50 23.88
CA ILE A 105 -12.61 -23.89 22.57
C ILE A 105 -11.11 -23.86 22.31
N ALA A 106 -10.63 -24.73 21.41
CA ALA A 106 -9.19 -24.93 21.28
C ALA A 106 -8.49 -23.65 20.75
N GLU A 107 -9.09 -23.02 19.73
CA GLU A 107 -8.53 -21.82 19.12
C GLU A 107 -9.62 -20.95 18.46
N ILE A 108 -9.42 -19.63 18.53
CA ILE A 108 -10.15 -18.65 17.72
C ILE A 108 -9.10 -17.83 17.00
N SER A 109 -9.11 -17.83 15.66
CA SER A 109 -8.11 -17.10 14.88
C SER A 109 -8.73 -16.35 13.69
N ASN A 110 -8.05 -15.27 13.26
CA ASN A 110 -8.49 -14.43 12.13
C ASN A 110 -9.97 -14.03 12.23
N THR A 111 -10.46 -13.70 13.42
CA THR A 111 -11.89 -13.54 13.69
C THR A 111 -12.19 -12.16 14.25
N VAL A 112 -13.31 -11.56 13.81
CA VAL A 112 -13.74 -10.23 14.24
C VAL A 112 -14.97 -10.34 15.15
N PHE A 113 -14.91 -9.65 16.30
CA PHE A 113 -16.03 -9.45 17.22
C PHE A 113 -16.40 -7.96 17.23
N GLU A 114 -17.53 -7.61 16.63
CA GLU A 114 -17.95 -6.22 16.43
C GLU A 114 -19.33 -5.95 17.05
N GLY A 115 -19.44 -4.94 17.89
CA GLY A 115 -20.72 -4.43 18.39
C GLY A 115 -21.55 -5.43 19.20
N ASN A 116 -20.95 -6.47 19.82
CA ASN A 116 -21.71 -7.42 20.61
C ASN A 116 -22.03 -6.83 22.00
N ILE A 117 -23.25 -7.04 22.52
CA ILE A 117 -23.76 -6.37 23.73
C ILE A 117 -24.24 -7.38 24.78
N ALA A 118 -23.56 -7.42 25.92
CA ALA A 118 -24.04 -8.05 27.15
C ALA A 118 -24.78 -7.01 28.01
N GLU A 119 -26.10 -7.03 28.04
CA GLU A 119 -26.88 -5.96 28.68
C GLU A 119 -26.76 -5.96 30.20
N LYS A 120 -26.67 -7.14 30.85
CA LYS A 120 -26.60 -7.26 32.32
C LYS A 120 -25.45 -8.13 32.84
N GLY A 121 -24.65 -8.66 31.95
CA GLY A 121 -23.56 -9.57 32.35
C GLY A 121 -22.19 -9.08 31.91
N ASN A 122 -21.18 -9.92 32.16
CA ASN A 122 -19.79 -9.65 31.85
C ASN A 122 -19.41 -10.23 30.49
N GLY A 123 -18.36 -9.64 29.88
CA GLY A 123 -17.86 -10.05 28.58
C GLY A 123 -18.83 -9.65 27.45
N GLY A 124 -18.69 -8.42 26.96
CA GLY A 124 -19.54 -7.93 25.86
C GLY A 124 -19.49 -8.84 24.64
N ALA A 125 -18.30 -9.28 24.25
CA ALA A 125 -18.14 -10.32 23.23
C ALA A 125 -17.98 -11.71 23.86
N ILE A 126 -16.95 -11.94 24.66
CA ILE A 126 -16.62 -13.28 25.20
C ILE A 126 -16.69 -13.29 26.72
N PHE A 127 -17.42 -14.23 27.26
CA PHE A 127 -17.28 -14.65 28.67
C PHE A 127 -16.65 -16.04 28.74
N ASN A 128 -15.49 -16.14 29.41
CA ASN A 128 -14.78 -17.41 29.64
C ASN A 128 -14.77 -17.72 31.12
N GLY A 129 -15.72 -18.57 31.58
CA GLY A 129 -15.92 -18.85 32.98
C GLY A 129 -16.20 -20.31 33.27
N GLY A 130 -16.23 -20.66 34.58
CA GLY A 130 -16.56 -22.00 35.05
C GLY A 130 -15.52 -22.56 36.00
N THR A 131 -14.51 -23.19 35.52
CA THR A 131 -13.40 -23.75 36.34
C THR A 131 -12.08 -23.24 35.75
N THR A 132 -11.00 -23.38 36.50
CA THR A 132 -9.63 -23.10 36.04
C THR A 132 -9.21 -23.92 34.79
N ALA A 133 -10.04 -24.83 34.33
CA ALA A 133 -9.88 -25.62 33.12
C ALA A 133 -10.44 -24.96 31.86
N ALA A 134 -11.22 -23.87 31.99
CA ALA A 134 -11.69 -23.11 30.83
C ALA A 134 -10.52 -22.38 30.15
N HIS A 135 -10.13 -22.88 28.99
CA HIS A 135 -8.98 -22.40 28.24
C HIS A 135 -9.42 -21.96 26.85
N ILE A 136 -9.01 -20.78 26.45
CA ILE A 136 -9.22 -20.24 25.08
C ILE A 136 -7.89 -19.68 24.58
N THR A 137 -7.54 -20.00 23.34
CA THR A 137 -6.44 -19.34 22.62
C THR A 137 -7.01 -18.45 21.54
N LEU A 138 -6.56 -17.21 21.49
CA LEU A 138 -6.92 -16.18 20.50
C LEU A 138 -5.66 -15.79 19.74
N ASP A 139 -5.72 -15.81 18.41
CA ASP A 139 -4.61 -15.34 17.56
C ASP A 139 -5.15 -14.52 16.37
N ASN A 140 -4.59 -13.34 16.16
CA ASN A 140 -5.02 -12.41 15.14
C ASN A 140 -6.53 -12.12 15.18
N VAL A 141 -7.01 -11.63 16.34
CA VAL A 141 -8.44 -11.39 16.61
C VAL A 141 -8.67 -9.92 16.89
N GLN A 142 -9.79 -9.39 16.36
CA GLN A 142 -10.19 -8.01 16.59
C GLN A 142 -11.47 -7.94 17.44
N PHE A 143 -11.46 -7.07 18.46
CA PHE A 143 -12.61 -6.75 19.30
C PHE A 143 -12.95 -5.27 19.18
N ILE A 144 -14.03 -4.93 18.47
CA ILE A 144 -14.37 -3.55 18.12
C ILE A 144 -15.74 -3.19 18.68
N GLY A 145 -15.79 -2.16 19.52
CA GLY A 145 -17.06 -1.59 20.00
C GLY A 145 -17.95 -2.55 20.78
N ASN A 146 -17.41 -3.61 21.40
CA ASN A 146 -18.21 -4.53 22.18
C ASN A 146 -18.53 -3.94 23.57
N GLN A 147 -19.69 -4.28 24.13
CA GLN A 147 -20.19 -3.64 25.34
C GLN A 147 -20.67 -4.63 26.42
N ALA A 148 -20.18 -4.44 27.64
CA ALA A 148 -20.77 -5.00 28.86
C ALA A 148 -21.56 -3.87 29.57
N ALA A 149 -22.81 -3.65 29.18
CA ALA A 149 -23.56 -2.44 29.52
C ALA A 149 -23.82 -2.26 31.04
N ASN A 150 -23.98 -3.35 31.77
CA ASN A 150 -24.08 -3.36 33.24
C ASN A 150 -23.13 -4.39 33.88
N GLY A 151 -21.94 -4.56 33.29
CA GLY A 151 -20.95 -5.56 33.73
C GLY A 151 -19.52 -5.13 33.47
N SER A 152 -18.60 -6.06 33.54
CA SER A 152 -17.15 -5.90 33.37
C SER A 152 -16.66 -6.62 32.11
N GLY A 153 -15.54 -6.11 31.55
CA GLY A 153 -14.92 -6.67 30.36
C GLY A 153 -15.77 -6.39 29.11
N GLY A 154 -15.63 -5.19 28.55
CA GLY A 154 -16.38 -4.77 27.34
C GLY A 154 -16.21 -5.73 26.18
N ALA A 155 -14.99 -6.25 25.97
CA ALA A 155 -14.73 -7.33 25.03
C ALA A 155 -14.72 -8.70 25.75
N ILE A 156 -13.83 -8.91 26.71
CA ILE A 156 -13.60 -10.22 27.36
C ILE A 156 -13.74 -10.11 28.87
N SER A 157 -14.46 -11.06 29.49
CA SER A 157 -14.36 -11.31 30.92
C SER A 157 -13.97 -12.76 31.15
N THR A 158 -12.95 -13.02 32.00
CA THR A 158 -12.44 -14.37 32.21
C THR A 158 -12.15 -14.70 33.67
N SER A 159 -12.64 -15.86 34.13
CA SER A 159 -12.18 -16.50 35.36
C SER A 159 -11.30 -17.73 35.10
N GLY A 160 -11.07 -18.12 33.86
CA GLY A 160 -10.18 -19.15 33.40
C GLY A 160 -8.86 -18.61 32.86
N VAL A 161 -8.27 -19.34 31.91
CA VAL A 161 -7.05 -18.95 31.21
C VAL A 161 -7.41 -18.50 29.80
N VAL A 162 -6.93 -17.35 29.39
CA VAL A 162 -7.03 -16.87 27.99
C VAL A 162 -5.63 -16.52 27.52
N ASN A 163 -5.17 -17.19 26.46
CA ASN A 163 -3.94 -16.82 25.75
C ASN A 163 -4.34 -15.97 24.55
N ILE A 164 -3.69 -14.83 24.39
CA ILE A 164 -3.99 -13.85 23.35
C ILE A 164 -2.70 -13.50 22.63
N ALA A 165 -2.71 -13.63 21.32
CA ALA A 165 -1.62 -13.19 20.47
C ALA A 165 -2.15 -12.31 19.33
N ASN A 166 -1.41 -11.26 18.98
CA ASN A 166 -1.66 -10.43 17.81
C ASN A 166 -3.10 -9.87 17.75
N ALA A 167 -3.60 -9.36 18.87
CA ALA A 167 -5.00 -8.91 18.97
C ALA A 167 -5.15 -7.40 19.10
N THR A 168 -6.25 -6.89 18.56
CA THR A 168 -6.66 -5.49 18.69
C THR A 168 -7.94 -5.37 19.52
N PHE A 169 -7.95 -4.47 20.49
CA PHE A 169 -9.10 -4.12 21.32
C PHE A 169 -9.40 -2.64 21.15
N GLU A 170 -10.46 -2.33 20.42
CA GLU A 170 -10.76 -0.95 20.05
C GLU A 170 -12.16 -0.54 20.50
N ASN A 171 -12.27 0.61 21.20
CA ASN A 171 -13.55 1.23 21.57
C ASN A 171 -14.51 0.30 22.33
N ASN A 172 -14.00 -0.70 23.05
CA ASN A 172 -14.86 -1.56 23.85
C ASN A 172 -15.25 -0.85 25.16
N SER A 173 -16.41 -1.15 25.72
CA SER A 173 -16.92 -0.45 26.90
C SER A 173 -17.55 -1.37 27.94
N ALA A 174 -17.31 -1.02 29.20
CA ALA A 174 -17.88 -1.68 30.37
C ALA A 174 -18.46 -0.65 31.36
N SER A 175 -19.37 -1.07 32.22
CA SER A 175 -19.87 -0.18 33.27
C SER A 175 -19.05 -0.26 34.56
N THR A 176 -18.29 -1.35 34.78
CA THR A 176 -17.61 -1.55 36.05
C THR A 176 -16.12 -1.80 35.92
N GLY A 177 -15.61 -2.84 35.30
CA GLY A 177 -14.19 -3.14 35.25
C GLY A 177 -13.71 -3.60 33.89
N GLY A 178 -12.53 -3.08 33.44
CA GLY A 178 -11.91 -3.43 32.16
C GLY A 178 -12.75 -3.07 30.96
N GLY A 179 -12.51 -1.91 30.37
CA GLY A 179 -13.18 -1.51 29.14
C GLY A 179 -13.02 -2.54 28.05
N ALA A 180 -11.82 -3.13 27.92
CA ALA A 180 -11.58 -4.26 27.08
C ALA A 180 -11.66 -5.58 27.85
N ILE A 181 -10.79 -5.80 28.85
CA ILE A 181 -10.66 -7.12 29.51
C ILE A 181 -10.85 -7.01 31.03
N ASN A 182 -11.73 -7.85 31.60
CA ASN A 182 -11.80 -8.08 33.03
C ASN A 182 -11.21 -9.47 33.36
N VAL A 183 -10.26 -9.51 34.30
CA VAL A 183 -9.47 -10.69 34.65
C VAL A 183 -9.72 -11.10 36.09
N ASP A 184 -10.46 -12.20 36.29
CA ASP A 184 -10.57 -12.93 37.58
C ASP A 184 -9.64 -14.14 37.61
N GLY A 185 -9.03 -14.53 36.48
CA GLY A 185 -8.16 -15.66 36.28
C GLY A 185 -6.78 -15.24 35.73
N THR A 186 -6.37 -15.84 34.62
CA THR A 186 -5.08 -15.50 33.97
C THR A 186 -5.28 -15.13 32.52
N VAL A 187 -4.69 -14.01 32.12
CA VAL A 187 -4.54 -13.60 30.72
C VAL A 187 -3.04 -13.62 30.37
N LYS A 188 -2.71 -14.22 29.23
CA LYS A 188 -1.35 -14.19 28.69
C LYS A 188 -1.38 -13.48 27.35
N LEU A 189 -0.62 -12.39 27.25
CA LEU A 189 -0.47 -11.59 26.04
C LEU A 189 0.88 -11.92 25.40
N SER A 190 0.89 -12.24 24.12
CA SER A 190 2.10 -12.53 23.35
C SER A 190 1.98 -11.98 21.93
N GLY A 191 3.09 -11.83 21.21
CA GLY A 191 3.08 -11.14 19.92
C GLY A 191 2.76 -9.66 20.08
N GLU A 192 2.00 -9.09 19.17
CA GLU A 192 1.60 -7.67 19.17
C GLU A 192 0.15 -7.54 19.65
N ASN A 193 -0.08 -6.84 20.76
CA ASN A 193 -1.42 -6.59 21.26
C ASN A 193 -1.63 -5.09 21.49
N THR A 194 -2.71 -4.54 20.93
CA THR A 194 -3.03 -3.11 20.99
C THR A 194 -4.39 -2.89 21.64
N PHE A 195 -4.43 -1.94 22.57
CA PHE A 195 -5.63 -1.48 23.25
C PHE A 195 -5.80 0.02 23.00
N SER A 196 -6.96 0.43 22.51
CA SER A 196 -7.23 1.83 22.13
C SER A 196 -8.69 2.19 22.42
N GLY A 197 -8.91 3.33 23.05
CA GLY A 197 -10.24 3.89 23.29
C GLY A 197 -11.18 3.04 24.16
N ASN A 198 -10.67 2.03 24.89
CA ASN A 198 -11.50 1.18 25.73
C ASN A 198 -11.86 1.89 27.04
N LYS A 199 -13.15 1.83 27.47
CA LYS A 199 -13.65 2.67 28.56
C LYS A 199 -14.43 1.89 29.62
N VAL A 200 -14.29 2.35 30.87
CA VAL A 200 -15.20 2.04 31.95
C VAL A 200 -15.97 3.33 32.31
N GLY A 201 -17.28 3.37 31.97
CA GLY A 201 -18.02 4.63 31.93
C GLY A 201 -17.39 5.59 30.93
N ASP A 202 -16.97 6.78 31.39
CA ASP A 202 -16.33 7.79 30.54
C ASP A 202 -14.79 7.79 30.62
N LYS A 203 -14.20 6.89 31.42
CA LYS A 203 -12.74 6.85 31.65
C LYS A 203 -12.10 5.74 30.84
N LEU A 204 -10.95 6.05 30.25
CA LEU A 204 -10.10 5.05 29.58
C LEU A 204 -9.65 4.00 30.62
N ASN A 205 -9.77 2.74 30.28
CA ASN A 205 -9.33 1.61 31.10
C ASN A 205 -9.31 0.35 30.24
N ASP A 206 -8.16 -0.19 29.97
CA ASP A 206 -8.04 -1.35 29.09
C ASP A 206 -8.30 -2.65 29.83
N ILE A 207 -7.56 -2.89 30.89
CA ILE A 207 -7.58 -4.15 31.63
C ILE A 207 -7.88 -3.91 33.11
N ASN A 208 -8.77 -4.68 33.68
CA ASN A 208 -9.03 -4.69 35.11
C ASN A 208 -8.66 -6.04 35.72
N LEU A 209 -7.85 -6.02 36.77
CA LEU A 209 -7.52 -7.17 37.60
C LEU A 209 -8.49 -7.24 38.77
N ASN A 210 -9.22 -8.34 38.90
CA ASN A 210 -10.22 -8.51 39.96
C ASN A 210 -9.84 -9.68 40.85
N GLN A 211 -9.21 -9.36 41.98
CA GLN A 211 -8.61 -10.37 42.87
C GLN A 211 -9.63 -11.07 43.82
N ASN A 212 -10.88 -11.25 43.41
CA ASN A 212 -11.88 -11.92 44.22
C ASN A 212 -11.43 -13.32 44.76
N ASN A 213 -10.41 -13.97 44.15
CA ASN A 213 -9.90 -15.28 44.53
C ASN A 213 -8.36 -15.37 44.59
N GLY A 214 -7.66 -14.23 44.61
CA GLY A 214 -6.17 -14.22 44.68
C GLY A 214 -5.45 -14.69 43.41
N GLN A 215 -6.08 -14.68 42.25
CA GLN A 215 -5.56 -15.30 41.03
C GLN A 215 -5.55 -14.34 39.81
N ALA A 216 -5.98 -13.08 39.95
CA ALA A 216 -5.98 -12.14 38.83
C ALA A 216 -4.55 -11.85 38.35
N LYS A 217 -4.22 -12.30 37.15
CA LYS A 217 -2.86 -12.22 36.62
C LYS A 217 -2.88 -11.90 35.12
N VAL A 218 -1.98 -10.99 34.74
CA VAL A 218 -1.64 -10.73 33.33
C VAL A 218 -0.14 -11.03 33.14
N ASP A 219 0.19 -11.96 32.24
CA ASP A 219 1.55 -12.24 31.82
C ASP A 219 1.75 -11.66 30.41
N VAL A 220 2.74 -10.85 30.20
CA VAL A 220 3.02 -10.16 28.94
C VAL A 220 4.35 -10.61 28.37
N SER A 221 4.35 -10.97 27.09
CA SER A 221 5.55 -11.23 26.30
C SER A 221 5.34 -10.68 24.88
N GLY A 222 6.36 -10.09 24.26
CA GLY A 222 6.22 -9.43 22.99
C GLY A 222 5.94 -7.94 23.13
N THR A 223 5.09 -7.37 22.28
CA THR A 223 4.75 -5.94 22.30
C THR A 223 3.34 -5.71 22.81
N LEU A 224 3.19 -4.83 23.79
CA LEU A 224 1.90 -4.42 24.34
C LEU A 224 1.76 -2.91 24.22
N THR A 225 0.66 -2.44 23.61
CA THR A 225 0.30 -1.04 23.56
C THR A 225 -0.98 -0.79 24.37
N LEU A 226 -0.93 0.14 25.32
CA LEU A 226 -2.03 0.51 26.21
C LEU A 226 -2.37 1.99 26.08
N ASP A 227 -3.67 2.29 26.02
CA ASP A 227 -4.20 3.66 26.09
C ASP A 227 -4.79 3.97 27.48
N GLY A 228 -5.62 3.08 28.01
CA GLY A 228 -6.28 3.28 29.32
C GLY A 228 -5.54 2.66 30.50
N GLY A 229 -4.66 1.69 30.24
CA GLY A 229 -3.82 1.06 31.27
C GLY A 229 -4.46 -0.13 32.00
N ILE A 230 -3.91 -0.44 33.17
CA ILE A 230 -4.28 -1.61 33.98
C ILE A 230 -4.71 -1.17 35.39
N SER A 231 -5.93 -1.51 35.77
CA SER A 231 -6.52 -1.15 37.07
C SER A 231 -6.84 -2.39 37.91
N GLY A 232 -7.37 -2.15 39.12
CA GLY A 232 -7.81 -3.19 40.05
C GLY A 232 -6.70 -3.71 40.94
N GLU A 233 -6.82 -4.95 41.44
CA GLU A 233 -5.89 -5.60 42.34
C GLU A 233 -5.42 -6.93 41.75
N GLY A 234 -4.10 -7.12 41.62
CA GLY A 234 -3.52 -8.35 41.04
C GLY A 234 -2.09 -8.17 40.58
N THR A 235 -1.59 -9.09 39.76
CA THR A 235 -0.21 -9.06 39.28
C THR A 235 -0.16 -8.89 37.77
N THR A 236 0.69 -7.98 37.31
CA THR A 236 1.10 -7.88 35.89
C THR A 236 2.59 -8.19 35.79
N SER A 237 2.95 -9.18 34.98
CA SER A 237 4.34 -9.61 34.78
C SER A 237 4.75 -9.39 33.34
N PHE A 238 5.80 -8.61 33.13
CA PHE A 238 6.44 -8.42 31.84
C PHE A 238 7.64 -9.35 31.74
N ALA A 239 7.64 -10.25 30.78
CA ALA A 239 8.74 -11.18 30.52
C ALA A 239 9.97 -10.44 29.96
N ASP A 240 11.11 -11.14 29.91
CA ASP A 240 12.32 -10.61 29.27
C ASP A 240 12.06 -10.20 27.81
N ASN A 241 12.69 -9.13 27.38
CA ASN A 241 12.57 -8.54 26.03
C ASN A 241 11.15 -8.04 25.67
N THR A 242 10.28 -7.81 26.66
CA THR A 242 8.96 -7.22 26.41
C THR A 242 9.10 -5.75 26.06
N LYS A 243 8.26 -5.29 25.13
CA LYS A 243 8.10 -3.89 24.77
C LYS A 243 6.74 -3.40 25.23
N LEU A 244 6.72 -2.33 25.99
CA LEU A 244 5.50 -1.70 26.47
C LEU A 244 5.39 -0.30 25.85
N ASN A 245 4.31 -0.02 25.14
CA ASN A 245 3.97 1.31 24.67
C ASN A 245 2.80 1.85 25.49
N ILE A 246 2.89 3.08 25.94
CA ILE A 246 1.83 3.76 26.69
C ILE A 246 1.53 5.13 26.10
N THR A 247 0.26 5.56 26.20
CA THR A 247 -0.14 6.95 25.93
C THR A 247 -0.09 7.76 27.22
N GLU A 248 -0.28 9.07 27.14
CA GLU A 248 -0.38 9.96 28.31
C GLU A 248 -1.57 9.63 29.24
N ASN A 249 -2.58 8.96 28.69
CA ASN A 249 -3.78 8.53 29.42
C ASN A 249 -3.59 7.22 30.20
N THR A 250 -2.49 6.51 29.94
CA THR A 250 -2.25 5.18 30.53
C THR A 250 -1.97 5.29 32.03
N THR A 251 -2.72 4.54 32.82
CA THR A 251 -2.56 4.49 34.27
C THR A 251 -2.36 3.07 34.78
N PHE A 252 -1.58 2.94 35.85
CA PHE A 252 -1.43 1.66 36.57
C PHE A 252 -1.97 1.82 37.99
N GLY A 253 -3.02 1.05 38.32
CA GLY A 253 -3.69 1.11 39.62
C GLY A 253 -2.71 0.91 40.80
N GLU A 254 -3.03 1.52 41.97
CA GLU A 254 -2.14 1.46 43.15
C GLU A 254 -1.89 0.03 43.60
N ASP A 255 -2.92 -0.86 43.53
CA ASP A 255 -2.89 -2.24 43.96
C ASP A 255 -2.48 -3.23 42.86
N VAL A 256 -2.03 -2.73 41.70
CA VAL A 256 -1.42 -3.56 40.65
C VAL A 256 0.06 -3.78 40.96
N ALA A 257 0.41 -5.01 41.30
CA ALA A 257 1.80 -5.42 41.48
C ALA A 257 2.45 -5.65 40.11
N ILE A 258 3.51 -4.92 39.80
CA ILE A 258 4.23 -4.99 38.52
C ILE A 258 5.56 -5.72 38.74
N THR A 259 5.86 -6.70 37.85
CA THR A 259 7.19 -7.34 37.77
C THR A 259 7.72 -7.17 36.35
N ILE A 260 8.98 -6.79 36.22
CA ILE A 260 9.59 -6.41 34.93
C ILE A 260 10.82 -7.30 34.72
N GLY A 261 10.88 -7.95 33.56
CA GLY A 261 11.98 -8.81 33.12
C GLY A 261 13.18 -8.02 32.60
N GLU A 262 14.21 -8.73 32.17
CA GLU A 262 15.41 -8.13 31.61
C GLU A 262 15.21 -7.62 30.17
N ASN A 263 15.98 -6.61 29.76
CA ASN A 263 15.99 -6.05 28.40
C ASN A 263 14.59 -5.59 27.93
N THR A 264 13.76 -5.08 28.84
CA THR A 264 12.45 -4.54 28.52
C THR A 264 12.56 -3.06 28.10
N GLU A 265 11.73 -2.64 27.14
CA GLU A 265 11.72 -1.27 26.59
C GLU A 265 10.37 -0.59 26.80
N LEU A 266 10.37 0.69 27.15
CA LEU A 266 9.18 1.52 27.31
C LEU A 266 9.11 2.58 26.19
N GLY A 267 8.10 2.50 25.35
CA GLY A 267 7.75 3.52 24.37
C GLY A 267 6.68 4.47 24.92
N LEU A 268 6.85 5.77 24.71
CA LEU A 268 5.90 6.80 25.09
C LEU A 268 5.27 7.37 23.82
N ILE A 269 3.94 7.24 23.70
CA ILE A 269 3.18 7.68 22.54
C ILE A 269 2.41 8.95 22.91
N VAL A 270 2.81 10.07 22.33
CA VAL A 270 2.09 11.34 22.44
C VAL A 270 0.88 11.28 21.51
N ASP A 271 -0.30 11.68 21.98
CA ASP A 271 -1.50 11.69 21.17
C ASP A 271 -1.36 12.60 19.95
N SER A 272 -2.00 12.20 18.86
CA SER A 272 -1.94 12.97 17.63
C SER A 272 -2.62 14.34 17.79
N GLY A 273 -1.90 15.39 17.40
CA GLY A 273 -2.33 16.78 17.56
C GLY A 273 -1.66 17.52 18.73
N GLU A 274 -0.87 16.83 19.53
CA GLU A 274 -0.14 17.43 20.65
C GLU A 274 1.35 17.62 20.29
N GLU A 275 1.89 18.79 20.63
CA GLU A 275 3.33 19.10 20.46
C GLU A 275 4.17 18.63 21.66
N SER A 276 3.53 18.36 22.80
CA SER A 276 4.18 17.86 24.01
C SER A 276 3.19 17.13 24.90
N ALA A 277 3.67 16.14 25.68
CA ALA A 277 2.88 15.41 26.67
C ALA A 277 3.72 15.03 27.89
N GLU A 278 3.07 14.87 29.04
CA GLU A 278 3.70 14.42 30.31
C GLU A 278 3.18 13.04 30.67
N PHE A 279 4.09 12.10 30.94
CA PHE A 279 3.79 10.71 31.33
C PHE A 279 4.17 10.44 32.77
N ASP A 280 3.28 9.84 33.56
CA ASP A 280 3.63 9.29 34.88
C ASP A 280 4.23 7.88 34.71
N THR A 281 5.56 7.80 34.68
CA THR A 281 6.31 6.57 34.53
C THR A 281 6.93 6.08 35.86
N SER A 282 6.52 6.66 37.01
CA SER A 282 7.09 6.41 38.33
C SER A 282 7.04 4.90 38.74
N LYS A 283 6.07 4.13 38.25
CA LYS A 283 5.96 2.69 38.49
C LYS A 283 6.72 1.82 37.47
N LEU A 284 7.18 2.40 36.39
CA LEU A 284 7.73 1.68 35.24
C LEU A 284 9.24 1.89 35.09
N LEU A 285 9.76 3.08 35.37
CA LEU A 285 11.19 3.39 35.29
C LEU A 285 11.86 3.24 36.67
N GLY A 286 13.15 2.91 36.72
CA GLY A 286 13.94 2.73 37.93
C GLY A 286 15.02 1.68 37.80
N GLU A 287 15.65 1.29 38.90
CA GLU A 287 16.83 0.40 38.95
C GLU A 287 16.58 -1.00 38.32
N ASN A 288 15.33 -1.50 38.37
CA ASN A 288 14.90 -2.75 37.73
C ASN A 288 13.64 -2.52 36.87
N GLY A 289 13.50 -1.34 36.31
CA GLY A 289 12.37 -0.95 35.48
C GLY A 289 12.66 -1.12 34.01
N PHE A 290 11.71 -0.65 33.20
CA PHE A 290 11.91 -0.56 31.76
C PHE A 290 13.03 0.43 31.41
N THR A 291 13.70 0.16 30.30
CA THR A 291 14.56 1.13 29.63
C THR A 291 13.69 1.99 28.70
N LEU A 292 13.81 3.32 28.80
CA LEU A 292 13.07 4.22 27.93
C LEU A 292 13.59 4.07 26.49
N ALA A 293 12.69 3.75 25.57
CA ALA A 293 13.00 3.63 24.14
C ALA A 293 13.19 5.02 23.51
N ASP A 294 14.08 5.12 22.53
CA ASP A 294 14.20 6.31 21.69
C ASP A 294 12.90 6.52 20.89
N ASN A 295 12.30 7.69 21.00
CA ASN A 295 11.14 8.05 20.20
C ASN A 295 11.60 8.75 18.91
N ALA A 296 11.03 8.35 17.78
CA ALA A 296 11.45 8.89 16.49
C ALA A 296 10.97 10.35 16.25
N LEU A 297 9.84 10.73 16.86
CA LEU A 297 9.17 12.01 16.63
C LEU A 297 9.33 13.01 17.78
N TYR A 298 9.68 12.55 18.97
CA TYR A 298 9.76 13.37 20.19
C TYR A 298 11.08 13.18 20.93
N ASN A 299 11.52 14.22 21.63
CA ASN A 299 12.62 14.21 22.57
C ASN A 299 12.08 13.97 23.99
N ALA A 300 12.67 13.04 24.72
CA ALA A 300 12.26 12.70 26.09
C ALA A 300 13.10 13.46 27.13
N ILE A 301 12.44 14.10 28.07
CA ILE A 301 13.06 14.79 29.22
C ILE A 301 12.59 14.10 30.50
N VAL A 302 13.50 13.39 31.17
CA VAL A 302 13.19 12.62 32.38
C VAL A 302 13.35 13.53 33.62
N GLY A 303 12.27 13.68 34.36
CA GLY A 303 12.25 14.43 35.64
C GLY A 303 12.70 13.58 36.84
N ASP A 304 13.15 14.25 37.90
CA ASP A 304 13.56 13.62 39.18
C ASP A 304 12.38 12.94 39.91
N ASP A 305 11.15 13.28 39.57
CA ASP A 305 9.91 12.76 40.15
C ASP A 305 9.41 11.46 39.46
N GLY A 306 10.16 10.95 38.49
CA GLY A 306 9.79 9.76 37.73
C GLY A 306 8.78 10.04 36.62
N LYS A 307 8.55 11.30 36.25
CA LYS A 307 7.77 11.71 35.11
C LYS A 307 8.66 11.95 33.90
N VAL A 308 8.12 11.78 32.72
CA VAL A 308 8.79 12.06 31.44
C VAL A 308 7.97 13.06 30.65
N THR A 309 8.60 14.16 30.23
CA THR A 309 8.01 15.10 29.27
C THR A 309 8.55 14.79 27.90
N MET A 310 7.63 14.63 26.94
CA MET A 310 7.95 14.45 25.51
C MET A 310 7.74 15.78 24.78
N GLU A 311 8.73 16.21 24.00
CA GLU A 311 8.67 17.44 23.19
C GLU A 311 8.92 17.10 21.72
N GLN A 312 8.08 17.60 20.79
CA GLN A 312 8.16 17.29 19.37
C GLN A 312 9.51 17.71 18.78
N LYS A 313 10.11 16.82 18.00
CA LYS A 313 11.31 17.09 17.20
C LYS A 313 11.01 18.03 16.04
N SER A 314 12.02 18.77 15.59
CA SER A 314 11.98 19.44 14.28
C SER A 314 11.90 18.43 13.12
N ALA A 315 11.48 18.89 11.92
CA ALA A 315 11.41 18.03 10.75
C ALA A 315 12.78 17.41 10.37
N ASP A 316 13.87 18.16 10.53
CA ASP A 316 15.23 17.67 10.27
C ASP A 316 15.65 16.57 11.26
N GLU A 317 15.31 16.72 12.55
CA GLU A 317 15.60 15.72 13.59
C GLU A 317 14.74 14.44 13.38
N ALA A 318 13.47 14.59 13.05
CA ALA A 318 12.57 13.47 12.74
C ALA A 318 13.03 12.73 11.47
N ALA A 319 13.41 13.47 10.43
CA ALA A 319 13.99 12.90 9.20
C ALA A 319 15.23 12.05 9.48
N ALA A 320 16.15 12.59 10.28
CA ALA A 320 17.38 11.87 10.68
C ALA A 320 17.07 10.61 11.52
N SER A 321 16.08 10.71 12.44
CA SER A 321 15.69 9.58 13.30
C SER A 321 15.01 8.44 12.53
N LEU A 322 14.22 8.78 11.51
CA LEU A 322 13.43 7.81 10.71
C LEU A 322 14.12 7.38 9.41
N GLY A 323 15.19 8.06 8.99
CA GLY A 323 15.82 7.84 7.68
C GLY A 323 14.92 8.29 6.52
N LEU A 324 14.02 9.26 6.77
CA LEU A 324 13.11 9.82 5.77
C LEU A 324 13.75 10.99 5.02
N SER A 325 13.24 11.33 3.84
CA SER A 325 13.51 12.61 3.20
C SER A 325 12.87 13.76 4.00
N GLY A 326 13.36 14.99 3.84
CA GLY A 326 12.79 16.14 4.53
C GLY A 326 11.30 16.34 4.26
N SER A 327 10.85 16.14 3.02
CA SER A 327 9.43 16.25 2.64
C SER A 327 8.56 15.14 3.24
N GLN A 328 9.06 13.92 3.37
CA GLN A 328 8.36 12.84 4.06
C GLN A 328 8.22 13.14 5.56
N ALA A 329 9.27 13.65 6.19
CA ALA A 329 9.23 14.05 7.60
C ALA A 329 8.26 15.22 7.83
N GLU A 330 8.26 16.24 6.96
CA GLU A 330 7.27 17.33 7.00
C GLU A 330 5.83 16.80 6.86
N ALA A 331 5.60 15.85 5.95
CA ALA A 331 4.30 15.22 5.75
C ALA A 331 3.84 14.44 7.00
N VAL A 332 4.72 13.64 7.58
CA VAL A 332 4.46 12.85 8.80
C VAL A 332 4.14 13.77 9.98
N LEU A 333 5.00 14.74 10.26
CA LEU A 333 4.76 15.69 11.36
C LEU A 333 3.50 16.53 11.11
N GLY A 334 3.29 16.99 9.88
CA GLY A 334 2.08 17.71 9.50
C GLY A 334 0.80 16.89 9.62
N ALA A 335 0.84 15.59 9.31
CA ALA A 335 -0.29 14.70 9.53
C ALA A 335 -0.57 14.52 11.03
N ILE A 336 0.46 14.28 11.83
CA ILE A 336 0.33 13.95 13.25
C ILE A 336 -0.07 15.19 14.07
N SER A 337 0.62 16.32 13.92
CA SER A 337 0.40 17.54 14.71
C SER A 337 -0.63 18.51 14.14
N GLY A 338 -0.98 18.41 12.85
CA GLY A 338 -1.89 19.34 12.17
C GLY A 338 -3.37 19.23 12.52
N GLY A 339 -3.74 18.36 13.48
CA GLY A 339 -5.12 18.17 13.90
C GLY A 339 -5.93 17.18 13.03
N SER A 340 -7.21 17.00 13.36
CA SER A 340 -8.13 16.11 12.62
C SER A 340 -8.68 16.79 11.36
N SER A 341 -9.17 15.98 10.46
CA SER A 341 -9.83 16.36 9.21
C SER A 341 -11.27 15.86 9.16
N ASP A 342 -12.05 16.29 8.18
CA ASP A 342 -13.38 15.71 7.90
C ASP A 342 -13.29 14.32 7.25
N ASN A 343 -12.11 13.91 6.78
CA ASN A 343 -11.88 12.58 6.23
C ASN A 343 -11.60 11.56 7.34
N ALA A 344 -12.54 10.67 7.60
CA ALA A 344 -12.42 9.66 8.66
C ALA A 344 -11.27 8.66 8.41
N ASN A 345 -11.01 8.28 7.14
CA ASN A 345 -9.91 7.39 6.79
C ASN A 345 -8.56 8.04 7.08
N PHE A 346 -8.41 9.33 6.77
CA PHE A 346 -7.20 10.08 7.12
C PHE A 346 -6.98 10.12 8.62
N ASN A 347 -8.02 10.39 9.41
CA ASN A 347 -7.90 10.43 10.87
C ASN A 347 -7.47 9.07 11.45
N SER A 348 -8.05 7.97 10.97
CA SER A 348 -7.68 6.61 11.39
C SER A 348 -6.26 6.26 10.97
N PHE A 349 -5.86 6.63 9.75
CA PHE A 349 -4.49 6.44 9.27
C PHE A 349 -3.48 7.26 10.10
N ARG A 350 -3.78 8.53 10.36
CA ARG A 350 -2.95 9.42 11.19
C ARG A 350 -2.69 8.82 12.57
N GLU A 351 -3.73 8.27 13.20
CA GLU A 351 -3.62 7.65 14.51
C GLU A 351 -2.76 6.38 14.47
N ALA A 352 -2.99 5.49 13.50
CA ALA A 352 -2.18 4.31 13.31
C ALA A 352 -0.70 4.65 13.02
N LEU A 353 -0.46 5.65 12.17
CA LEU A 353 0.88 6.14 11.87
C LEU A 353 1.58 6.68 13.11
N ASN A 354 0.88 7.50 13.91
CA ASN A 354 1.38 8.07 15.16
C ASN A 354 1.82 6.97 16.15
N GLN A 355 0.98 5.96 16.34
CA GLN A 355 1.28 4.83 17.23
C GLN A 355 2.48 4.01 16.75
N HIS A 356 2.56 3.71 15.46
CA HIS A 356 3.67 2.94 14.89
C HIS A 356 5.02 3.66 15.01
N LEU A 357 5.06 4.96 14.69
CA LEU A 357 6.31 5.73 14.68
C LEU A 357 6.86 6.03 16.06
N GLN A 358 6.01 6.00 17.10
CA GLN A 358 6.40 6.23 18.48
C GLN A 358 6.57 4.94 19.31
N SER A 359 6.36 3.78 18.68
CA SER A 359 6.48 2.48 19.34
C SER A 359 7.91 2.18 19.78
N ALA A 360 8.06 1.52 20.93
CA ALA A 360 9.32 0.89 21.33
C ALA A 360 9.72 -0.27 20.41
N ASP A 361 8.79 -0.79 19.62
CA ASP A 361 9.06 -1.85 18.65
C ASP A 361 9.61 -1.29 17.34
N LYS A 362 10.89 -1.60 17.05
CA LYS A 362 11.55 -1.17 15.81
C LYS A 362 10.87 -1.69 14.55
N ALA A 363 10.20 -2.83 14.60
CA ALA A 363 9.44 -3.34 13.46
C ALA A 363 8.20 -2.49 13.19
N GLN A 364 7.48 -2.07 14.25
CA GLN A 364 6.36 -1.11 14.11
C GLN A 364 6.83 0.23 13.58
N VAL A 365 7.94 0.78 14.12
CA VAL A 365 8.54 2.03 13.62
C VAL A 365 8.89 1.89 12.13
N SER A 366 9.49 0.78 11.73
CA SER A 366 9.83 0.52 10.31
C SER A 366 8.58 0.47 9.41
N ASN A 367 7.48 -0.17 9.89
CA ASN A 367 6.21 -0.20 9.17
C ASN A 367 5.61 1.21 9.04
N GLY A 368 5.64 2.00 10.11
CA GLY A 368 5.20 3.39 10.09
C GLY A 368 6.04 4.26 9.15
N THR A 369 7.36 4.08 9.14
CA THR A 369 8.27 4.76 8.22
C THR A 369 7.93 4.43 6.77
N GLY A 370 7.70 3.14 6.45
CA GLY A 370 7.25 2.73 5.11
C GLY A 370 5.90 3.31 4.69
N ALA A 371 5.02 3.59 5.66
CA ALA A 371 3.71 4.18 5.39
C ALA A 371 3.75 5.71 5.16
N ALA A 372 4.86 6.39 5.43
CA ALA A 372 5.00 7.83 5.18
C ALA A 372 4.73 8.20 3.70
N ASP A 373 5.00 7.28 2.78
CA ASP A 373 4.76 7.48 1.35
C ASP A 373 3.27 7.58 0.98
N LEU A 374 2.34 7.13 1.86
CA LEU A 374 0.90 7.37 1.64
C LEU A 374 0.54 8.86 1.67
N LEU A 375 1.30 9.65 2.43
CA LEU A 375 1.08 11.09 2.61
C LEU A 375 1.75 11.94 1.52
N THR A 376 2.60 11.35 0.67
CA THR A 376 3.45 12.14 -0.25
C THR A 376 3.08 11.94 -1.72
N ALA A 377 3.27 12.99 -2.53
CA ALA A 377 3.38 12.85 -3.98
C ALA A 377 4.68 12.13 -4.34
N ASP A 378 4.73 11.55 -5.54
CA ASP A 378 5.95 10.89 -6.00
C ASP A 378 7.07 11.91 -6.27
N ALA A 379 8.21 11.73 -5.61
CA ALA A 379 9.41 12.52 -5.83
C ALA A 379 10.26 12.00 -7.00
N ASN A 380 9.96 10.80 -7.50
CA ASN A 380 10.67 10.18 -8.62
C ASN A 380 10.39 10.90 -9.96
N PRO A 381 11.33 10.84 -10.89
CA PRO A 381 11.08 11.33 -12.25
C PRO A 381 10.22 10.36 -13.09
N VAL A 382 9.25 9.65 -12.47
CA VAL A 382 8.42 8.60 -13.11
C VAL A 382 7.62 9.16 -14.27
N ILE A 383 6.77 10.17 -14.04
CA ILE A 383 5.94 10.78 -15.08
C ILE A 383 6.80 11.25 -16.24
N ARG A 384 7.91 11.96 -15.94
CA ARG A 384 8.87 12.38 -16.96
C ARG A 384 9.43 11.19 -17.74
N SER A 385 9.83 10.12 -17.04
CA SER A 385 10.43 8.93 -17.67
C SER A 385 9.43 8.22 -18.59
N VAL A 386 8.19 8.05 -18.15
CA VAL A 386 7.12 7.42 -18.93
C VAL A 386 6.78 8.27 -20.16
N GLU A 387 6.45 9.56 -19.97
CA GLU A 387 6.06 10.44 -21.07
C GLU A 387 7.18 10.62 -22.11
N THR A 388 8.43 10.87 -21.65
CA THR A 388 9.56 10.95 -22.58
C THR A 388 9.91 9.59 -23.19
N GLY A 389 9.72 8.49 -22.49
CA GLY A 389 9.89 7.13 -23.00
C GLY A 389 8.94 6.84 -24.17
N ILE A 390 7.65 7.18 -24.02
CA ILE A 390 6.65 7.04 -25.09
C ILE A 390 6.98 7.93 -26.29
N HIS A 391 7.34 9.19 -26.07
CA HIS A 391 7.80 10.06 -27.16
C HIS A 391 9.02 9.49 -27.87
N ASN A 392 10.00 8.94 -27.13
CA ASN A 392 11.21 8.35 -27.71
C ASN A 392 10.88 7.11 -28.55
N MET A 393 9.95 6.26 -28.09
CA MET A 393 9.46 5.13 -28.90
C MET A 393 8.86 5.60 -30.21
N VAL A 394 8.00 6.64 -30.20
CA VAL A 394 7.42 7.22 -31.42
C VAL A 394 8.49 7.84 -32.32
N PHE A 395 9.46 8.56 -31.76
CA PHE A 395 10.55 9.19 -32.52
C PHE A 395 11.44 8.14 -33.19
N SER A 396 11.71 7.04 -32.53
CA SER A 396 12.43 5.91 -33.08
C SER A 396 11.66 5.25 -34.23
N VAL A 397 10.39 4.94 -33.99
CA VAL A 397 9.47 4.39 -35.02
C VAL A 397 9.49 5.24 -36.27
N VAL A 398 9.33 6.56 -36.12
CA VAL A 398 9.27 7.52 -37.24
C VAL A 398 10.64 7.67 -37.91
N SER A 399 11.74 7.73 -37.13
CA SER A 399 13.09 7.83 -37.69
C SER A 399 13.38 6.64 -38.64
N ASP A 400 12.96 5.46 -38.25
CA ASP A 400 13.05 4.26 -39.06
C ASP A 400 12.20 4.33 -40.36
N GLU A 401 10.98 4.89 -40.26
CA GLU A 401 10.13 5.06 -41.43
C GLU A 401 10.69 6.07 -42.41
N LEU A 402 11.23 7.16 -41.91
CA LEU A 402 11.81 8.21 -42.74
C LEU A 402 13.12 7.78 -43.42
N ASN A 403 13.95 7.01 -42.71
CA ASN A 403 15.28 6.58 -43.18
C ASN A 403 15.31 5.14 -43.77
N GLY A 404 14.19 4.41 -43.72
CA GLY A 404 14.06 3.08 -44.30
C GLY A 404 14.32 3.07 -45.82
N THR A 405 15.04 2.08 -46.29
CA THR A 405 15.58 2.00 -47.64
C THR A 405 14.53 2.05 -48.72
N SER A 406 14.70 3.03 -49.57
CA SER A 406 14.25 2.92 -50.94
C SER A 406 15.42 2.47 -51.85
N ALA A 407 15.88 1.24 -51.71
CA ALA A 407 16.84 0.68 -52.66
C ALA A 407 16.26 0.51 -54.09
N ALA A 408 14.96 0.79 -54.26
CA ALA A 408 14.27 0.65 -55.54
C ALA A 408 13.99 1.96 -56.29
N MET A 409 14.63 3.09 -55.93
CA MET A 409 14.41 4.37 -56.64
C MET A 409 15.50 4.73 -57.66
N ALA A 410 16.28 3.78 -58.10
CA ALA A 410 17.31 4.04 -59.12
C ALA A 410 16.91 3.55 -60.53
N GLU A 411 15.65 3.54 -60.91
CA GLU A 411 15.32 3.46 -62.36
C GLU A 411 13.95 4.07 -62.67
N GLY A 412 13.96 4.99 -63.60
CA GLY A 412 12.83 5.81 -64.03
C GLY A 412 11.54 5.07 -64.29
N LYS A 413 10.49 5.43 -63.59
CA LYS A 413 9.10 5.19 -63.98
C LYS A 413 8.28 6.46 -64.01
N SER A 414 7.51 6.57 -65.05
CA SER A 414 6.67 7.65 -65.57
C SER A 414 5.73 8.27 -64.52
N SER A 415 5.57 9.60 -64.64
CA SER A 415 4.68 10.51 -63.90
C SER A 415 3.19 10.23 -64.12
N GLY A 416 2.63 9.14 -63.60
CA GLY A 416 1.24 8.81 -63.88
C GLY A 416 0.37 8.31 -62.73
N ASP A 417 0.92 7.98 -61.58
CA ASP A 417 0.15 7.29 -60.52
C ASP A 417 0.32 8.02 -59.15
N ALA A 418 -0.59 8.85 -58.84
CA ALA A 418 -0.62 9.57 -57.54
C ALA A 418 -0.84 8.67 -56.32
N PHE A 419 -1.19 7.39 -56.51
CA PHE A 419 -1.41 6.41 -55.44
C PHE A 419 -0.24 5.47 -55.20
N LYS A 420 0.78 5.42 -56.05
CA LYS A 420 1.95 4.51 -55.91
C LYS A 420 3.02 4.97 -54.92
N GLN A 421 2.74 5.97 -54.08
CA GLN A 421 3.71 6.56 -53.14
C GLN A 421 3.22 6.62 -51.70
N VAL A 422 2.17 5.87 -51.39
CA VAL A 422 1.64 5.75 -50.01
C VAL A 422 2.16 4.45 -49.41
N LYS A 423 2.60 4.51 -48.18
CA LYS A 423 2.98 3.34 -47.36
C LYS A 423 2.13 3.33 -46.11
N ALA A 424 1.76 2.15 -45.64
CA ALA A 424 1.15 1.95 -44.34
C ALA A 424 2.06 1.03 -43.52
N TRP A 425 2.13 1.26 -42.24
CA TRP A 425 2.96 0.48 -41.36
C TRP A 425 2.29 0.26 -40.00
N VAL A 426 2.66 -0.83 -39.31
CA VAL A 426 2.25 -1.16 -37.94
C VAL A 426 3.45 -1.71 -37.19
N ARG A 427 3.58 -1.33 -35.92
CA ARG A 427 4.64 -1.81 -35.01
C ARG A 427 4.07 -2.25 -33.68
N ALA A 428 4.56 -3.36 -33.18
CA ALA A 428 4.46 -3.73 -31.78
C ALA A 428 5.68 -3.20 -31.03
N LEU A 429 5.46 -2.69 -29.84
CA LEU A 429 6.44 -2.00 -28.98
C LEU A 429 6.45 -2.68 -27.62
N PHE A 430 7.64 -2.97 -27.09
CA PHE A 430 7.83 -3.54 -25.77
C PHE A 430 8.97 -2.79 -25.11
N SER A 431 8.74 -2.18 -23.95
CA SER A 431 9.76 -1.40 -23.26
C SER A 431 9.82 -1.76 -21.79
N HIS A 432 11.02 -1.76 -21.25
CA HIS A 432 11.29 -1.90 -19.83
C HIS A 432 12.25 -0.81 -19.40
N SER A 433 11.95 -0.13 -18.28
CA SER A 433 12.87 0.84 -17.69
C SER A 433 13.08 0.54 -16.21
N ASP A 434 14.25 0.87 -15.73
CA ASP A 434 14.67 0.73 -14.35
C ASP A 434 15.35 2.02 -13.88
N HIS A 435 15.02 2.46 -12.67
CA HIS A 435 15.68 3.57 -11.99
C HIS A 435 16.06 3.14 -10.57
N GLU A 436 17.32 3.26 -10.22
CA GLU A 436 17.83 2.85 -8.91
C GLU A 436 17.30 3.77 -7.79
N SER A 437 17.11 3.20 -6.58
CA SER A 437 16.74 3.96 -5.40
C SER A 437 17.84 4.94 -5.02
N THR A 438 17.44 6.14 -4.64
CA THR A 438 18.34 7.19 -4.16
C THR A 438 18.09 7.47 -2.68
N SER A 439 18.85 8.39 -2.09
CA SER A 439 18.62 8.86 -0.71
C SER A 439 17.32 9.70 -0.56
N LYS A 440 16.66 10.06 -1.65
CA LYS A 440 15.49 10.98 -1.66
C LYS A 440 14.21 10.31 -2.11
N ALA A 441 14.30 9.25 -2.91
CA ALA A 441 13.17 8.55 -3.48
C ALA A 441 13.46 7.05 -3.65
N SER A 442 12.43 6.23 -3.57
CA SER A 442 12.47 4.82 -3.95
C SER A 442 12.78 4.69 -5.44
N GLY A 443 13.47 3.64 -5.86
CA GLY A 443 13.60 3.32 -7.27
C GLY A 443 12.26 2.93 -7.89
N PHE A 444 12.22 2.81 -9.21
CA PHE A 444 11.03 2.34 -9.91
C PHE A 444 11.39 1.49 -11.13
N ASP A 445 10.50 0.55 -11.42
CA ASP A 445 10.50 -0.25 -12.64
C ASP A 445 9.28 0.09 -13.47
N THR A 446 9.43 0.11 -14.82
CA THR A 446 8.30 0.24 -15.75
C THR A 446 8.30 -0.87 -16.77
N ASN A 447 7.12 -1.40 -17.09
CA ASN A 447 6.91 -2.30 -18.21
C ASN A 447 5.83 -1.71 -19.12
N SER A 448 6.15 -1.51 -20.39
CA SER A 448 5.23 -0.91 -21.35
C SER A 448 5.06 -1.82 -22.56
N ASP A 449 3.80 -2.08 -22.91
CA ASP A 449 3.40 -2.76 -24.13
C ASP A 449 2.60 -1.80 -25.01
N GLY A 450 2.82 -1.84 -26.31
CA GLY A 450 2.11 -0.89 -27.19
C GLY A 450 2.06 -1.29 -28.65
N VAL A 451 1.26 -0.54 -29.37
CA VAL A 451 1.15 -0.63 -30.82
C VAL A 451 1.16 0.77 -31.43
N ALA A 452 1.95 0.95 -32.47
CA ALA A 452 1.93 2.18 -33.28
C ALA A 452 1.59 1.83 -34.73
N MET A 453 0.87 2.72 -35.39
CA MET A 453 0.49 2.59 -36.79
C MET A 453 0.54 3.94 -37.47
N GLY A 454 0.78 3.92 -38.78
CA GLY A 454 0.79 5.18 -39.52
C GLY A 454 0.78 4.97 -41.02
N ILE A 455 0.64 6.09 -41.69
CA ILE A 455 0.71 6.20 -43.14
C ILE A 455 1.65 7.34 -43.52
N ASP A 456 2.43 7.14 -44.55
CA ASP A 456 3.26 8.18 -45.14
C ASP A 456 3.13 8.28 -46.63
N LYS A 457 3.43 9.44 -47.16
CA LYS A 457 3.37 9.74 -48.58
C LYS A 457 4.59 10.53 -49.00
N GLN A 458 5.21 10.11 -50.12
CA GLN A 458 6.19 10.94 -50.82
C GLN A 458 5.48 12.03 -51.63
N LEU A 459 5.70 13.28 -51.28
CA LEU A 459 5.08 14.44 -51.99
C LEU A 459 5.85 14.79 -53.26
N ASP A 460 7.18 14.75 -53.19
CA ASP A 460 8.09 14.96 -54.31
C ASP A 460 9.42 14.21 -54.04
N ASN A 461 10.41 14.36 -54.93
CA ASN A 461 11.70 13.66 -54.80
C ASN A 461 12.52 14.03 -53.55
N ARG A 462 12.07 14.99 -52.74
CA ARG A 462 12.79 15.54 -51.59
C ARG A 462 12.00 15.50 -50.31
N THR A 463 10.65 15.41 -50.40
CA THR A 463 9.78 15.64 -49.27
C THR A 463 8.88 14.43 -49.04
N LYS A 464 8.95 13.85 -47.84
CA LYS A 464 8.03 12.82 -47.34
C LYS A 464 7.29 13.38 -46.14
N VAL A 465 6.00 13.08 -46.01
CA VAL A 465 5.18 13.43 -44.83
C VAL A 465 4.34 12.23 -44.41
N GLY A 466 4.05 12.16 -43.13
CA GLY A 466 3.21 11.10 -42.59
C GLY A 466 2.51 11.54 -41.31
N LEU A 467 1.58 10.69 -40.90
CA LEU A 467 0.85 10.82 -39.65
C LEU A 467 0.63 9.42 -39.06
N GLY A 468 0.47 9.36 -37.77
CA GLY A 468 0.27 8.08 -37.09
C GLY A 468 -0.40 8.27 -35.73
N TYR A 469 -0.69 7.13 -35.17
CA TYR A 469 -1.30 6.96 -33.85
C TYR A 469 -0.63 5.79 -33.14
N ALA A 470 -0.45 5.93 -31.81
CA ALA A 470 0.01 4.85 -30.97
C ALA A 470 -0.87 4.74 -29.71
N TYR A 471 -0.94 3.54 -29.19
CA TYR A 471 -1.48 3.22 -27.89
C TYR A 471 -0.44 2.42 -27.12
N SER A 472 -0.25 2.73 -25.84
CA SER A 472 0.59 1.96 -24.94
C SER A 472 -0.05 1.86 -23.56
N SER A 473 0.10 0.69 -22.92
CA SER A 473 -0.20 0.47 -21.52
C SER A 473 1.11 0.26 -20.79
N THR A 474 1.27 0.91 -19.64
CA THR A 474 2.51 0.89 -18.84
C THR A 474 2.18 0.58 -17.40
N ASP A 475 2.79 -0.46 -16.86
CA ASP A 475 2.77 -0.79 -15.45
C ASP A 475 4.02 -0.21 -14.78
N ILE A 476 3.85 0.48 -13.66
CA ILE A 476 4.92 1.11 -12.87
C ILE A 476 4.87 0.59 -11.45
N SER A 477 6.00 0.11 -10.93
CA SER A 477 6.13 -0.28 -9.53
C SER A 477 7.23 0.54 -8.86
N SER A 478 6.93 1.18 -7.72
CA SER A 478 7.85 2.02 -6.95
C SER A 478 7.52 2.01 -5.45
N GLY A 479 8.31 1.30 -4.65
CA GLY A 479 8.10 1.19 -3.21
C GLY A 479 6.74 0.59 -2.86
N ILE A 480 5.82 1.39 -2.30
CA ILE A 480 4.44 0.98 -1.99
C ILE A 480 3.43 1.43 -3.07
N ARG A 481 3.91 1.94 -4.20
CA ARG A 481 3.10 2.49 -5.30
C ARG A 481 3.11 1.52 -6.47
N ASP A 482 1.93 1.20 -6.95
CA ASP A 482 1.69 0.56 -8.24
C ASP A 482 0.83 1.51 -9.06
N THR A 483 1.27 1.83 -10.28
CA THR A 483 0.55 2.76 -11.16
C THR A 483 0.35 2.14 -12.53
N ASP A 484 -0.88 2.08 -12.96
CA ASP A 484 -1.27 1.68 -14.31
C ASP A 484 -1.44 2.95 -15.17
N VAL A 485 -0.85 2.97 -16.37
CA VAL A 485 -0.92 4.14 -17.27
C VAL A 485 -1.36 3.70 -18.66
N ASP A 486 -2.46 4.26 -19.14
CA ASP A 486 -2.92 4.09 -20.52
C ASP A 486 -2.65 5.36 -21.32
N THR A 487 -1.83 5.27 -22.37
CA THR A 487 -1.44 6.42 -23.17
C THR A 487 -1.88 6.29 -24.61
N HIS A 488 -2.50 7.33 -25.09
CA HIS A 488 -2.83 7.57 -26.50
C HIS A 488 -1.90 8.60 -27.10
N THR A 489 -1.28 8.35 -28.24
CA THR A 489 -0.37 9.27 -28.91
C THR A 489 -0.81 9.54 -30.35
N ALA A 490 -0.99 10.81 -30.69
CA ALA A 490 -1.12 11.25 -32.08
C ALA A 490 0.18 11.92 -32.53
N PHE A 491 0.64 11.62 -33.73
CA PHE A 491 1.87 12.23 -34.23
C PHE A 491 1.83 12.52 -35.73
N VAL A 492 2.59 13.57 -36.12
CA VAL A 492 2.84 13.91 -37.51
C VAL A 492 4.34 14.01 -37.72
N TYR A 493 4.78 13.66 -38.94
CA TYR A 493 6.19 13.64 -39.23
C TYR A 493 6.51 14.02 -40.67
N GLY A 494 7.75 14.46 -40.89
CA GLY A 494 8.23 14.77 -42.23
C GLY A 494 9.72 14.69 -42.37
N GLN A 495 10.14 14.40 -43.57
CA GLN A 495 11.54 14.44 -44.01
C GLN A 495 11.71 15.37 -45.19
N TYR A 496 12.73 16.21 -45.10
CA TYR A 496 13.24 16.94 -46.27
C TYR A 496 14.65 16.45 -46.59
N LYS A 497 14.81 15.82 -47.78
CA LYS A 497 16.07 15.20 -48.24
C LYS A 497 16.41 15.65 -49.66
N PRO A 498 17.01 16.85 -49.84
CA PRO A 498 17.32 17.40 -51.16
C PRO A 498 18.57 16.77 -51.84
N ALA A 499 19.46 16.15 -51.08
CA ALA A 499 20.69 15.52 -51.55
C ALA A 499 21.09 14.33 -50.58
N ASN A 500 22.36 14.23 -50.27
CA ASN A 500 22.91 13.27 -49.29
C ASN A 500 22.79 13.78 -47.83
N TRP A 501 21.94 14.73 -47.55
CA TRP A 501 21.59 15.15 -46.21
C TRP A 501 20.06 15.28 -46.07
N TYR A 502 19.59 15.19 -44.83
CA TYR A 502 18.17 15.29 -44.52
C TYR A 502 17.93 16.03 -43.20
N ILE A 503 16.70 16.53 -43.09
CA ILE A 503 16.11 16.93 -41.82
C ILE A 503 14.86 16.11 -41.61
N ASN A 504 14.81 15.37 -40.50
CA ASN A 504 13.64 14.65 -40.00
C ASN A 504 13.03 15.43 -38.86
N THR A 505 11.74 15.71 -38.93
CA THR A 505 11.00 16.38 -37.86
C THR A 505 9.77 15.55 -37.50
N VAL A 506 9.56 15.35 -36.20
CA VAL A 506 8.40 14.67 -35.64
C VAL A 506 7.79 15.57 -34.58
N VAL A 507 6.47 15.66 -34.56
CA VAL A 507 5.67 16.29 -33.50
C VAL A 507 4.73 15.23 -32.98
N ALA A 508 4.73 14.99 -31.68
CA ALA A 508 3.87 14.02 -31.03
C ALA A 508 3.13 14.67 -29.85
N TYR A 509 1.92 14.20 -29.60
CA TYR A 509 1.08 14.62 -28.48
C TYR A 509 0.52 13.37 -27.81
N ASN A 510 0.75 13.27 -26.51
CA ASN A 510 0.24 12.21 -25.65
C ASN A 510 -0.90 12.75 -24.78
N TRP A 511 -1.88 11.90 -24.53
CA TRP A 511 -2.79 12.02 -23.40
C TRP A 511 -2.82 10.68 -22.67
N SER A 512 -2.53 10.73 -21.38
CA SER A 512 -2.25 9.58 -20.54
C SER A 512 -3.13 9.61 -19.30
N ASP A 513 -3.85 8.52 -19.06
CA ASP A 513 -4.65 8.29 -17.87
C ASP A 513 -3.81 7.49 -16.86
N TYR A 514 -3.56 8.05 -15.67
CA TYR A 514 -2.79 7.45 -14.60
C TYR A 514 -3.71 6.97 -13.48
N SER A 515 -3.58 5.72 -13.09
CA SER A 515 -4.30 5.12 -11.95
C SER A 515 -3.30 4.62 -10.91
N GLU A 516 -3.06 5.43 -9.88
CA GLU A 516 -2.10 5.15 -8.81
C GLU A 516 -2.77 4.42 -7.64
N LYS A 517 -2.13 3.37 -7.15
CA LYS A 517 -2.53 2.59 -5.97
C LYS A 517 -1.39 2.62 -4.96
N LYS A 518 -1.69 3.07 -3.74
CA LYS A 518 -0.77 3.06 -2.60
C LYS A 518 -1.44 2.37 -1.44
N ALA A 519 -0.74 1.45 -0.77
CA ALA A 519 -1.27 0.74 0.40
C ALA A 519 -0.21 0.52 1.47
N ALA A 520 -0.52 0.90 2.72
CA ALA A 520 0.30 0.61 3.88
C ALA A 520 -0.55 0.65 5.17
N LEU A 521 -0.17 -0.09 6.20
CA LEU A 521 -0.85 -0.16 7.50
C LEU A 521 -2.37 -0.47 7.41
N GLY A 522 -2.81 -1.16 6.35
CA GLY A 522 -4.23 -1.45 6.12
C GLY A 522 -5.03 -0.29 5.49
N PHE A 523 -4.39 0.80 5.12
CA PHE A 523 -5.01 1.97 4.47
C PHE A 523 -4.58 2.06 3.00
N ASN A 524 -5.42 2.70 2.19
CA ASN A 524 -5.20 2.95 0.77
C ASN A 524 -5.27 4.44 0.48
N ALA A 525 -4.35 4.93 -0.36
CA ALA A 525 -4.34 6.29 -0.88
C ALA A 525 -4.30 6.27 -2.41
N ASN A 526 -5.35 5.71 -3.02
CA ASN A 526 -5.46 5.59 -4.47
C ASN A 526 -5.86 6.94 -5.08
N ALA A 527 -5.37 7.21 -6.29
CA ALA A 527 -5.68 8.42 -7.05
C ALA A 527 -5.70 8.14 -8.55
N ASP A 528 -6.59 8.82 -9.25
CA ASP A 528 -6.63 8.87 -10.71
C ASP A 528 -6.35 10.31 -11.16
N TYR A 529 -5.49 10.49 -12.18
CA TYR A 529 -5.17 11.80 -12.73
C TYR A 529 -4.68 11.71 -14.17
N ASP A 530 -4.82 12.82 -14.90
CA ASP A 530 -4.45 12.92 -16.29
C ASP A 530 -3.10 13.61 -16.46
N VAL A 531 -2.35 13.17 -17.46
CA VAL A 531 -1.10 13.81 -17.90
C VAL A 531 -1.17 14.04 -19.40
N GLU A 532 -0.98 15.27 -19.81
CA GLU A 532 -0.84 15.63 -21.21
C GLU A 532 0.62 15.99 -21.52
N SER A 533 1.14 15.52 -22.65
CA SER A 533 2.48 15.91 -23.06
C SER A 533 2.59 16.10 -24.56
N TRP A 534 3.44 17.03 -24.98
CA TRP A 534 3.79 17.16 -26.39
C TRP A 534 5.31 17.27 -26.55
N ALA A 535 5.78 16.72 -27.66
CA ALA A 535 7.21 16.77 -27.94
C ALA A 535 7.48 17.00 -29.43
N VAL A 536 8.60 17.66 -29.68
CA VAL A 536 9.13 17.90 -31.04
C VAL A 536 10.57 17.42 -31.09
N GLN A 537 10.89 16.56 -32.05
CA GLN A 537 12.28 16.22 -32.36
C GLN A 537 12.60 16.65 -33.78
N SER A 538 13.79 17.29 -33.98
CA SER A 538 14.33 17.59 -35.30
C SER A 538 15.77 17.10 -35.37
N LEU A 539 16.07 16.18 -36.31
CA LEU A 539 17.38 15.59 -36.53
C LEU A 539 17.89 15.92 -37.94
N TYR A 540 19.09 16.50 -38.01
CA TYR A 540 19.87 16.63 -39.24
C TYR A 540 20.77 15.42 -39.39
N GLY A 541 20.77 14.77 -40.56
CA GLY A 541 21.67 13.67 -40.91
C GLY A 541 22.39 13.91 -42.23
N TYR A 542 23.65 13.45 -42.32
CA TYR A 542 24.45 13.52 -43.53
C TYR A 542 24.92 12.13 -43.94
N GLU A 543 24.38 11.62 -45.08
CA GLU A 543 24.69 10.29 -45.59
C GLU A 543 26.01 10.25 -46.38
N MET A 544 26.90 9.34 -46.03
CA MET A 544 28.14 9.09 -46.72
C MET A 544 28.39 7.58 -46.81
N GLN A 545 29.13 7.21 -47.85
CA GLN A 545 29.64 5.83 -47.97
C GLN A 545 31.12 5.77 -47.59
N LEU A 546 31.46 4.86 -46.67
CA LEU A 546 32.79 4.61 -46.22
C LEU A 546 33.09 3.12 -46.25
N ASN A 547 34.03 2.70 -47.13
CA ASN A 547 34.43 1.30 -47.30
C ASN A 547 33.25 0.32 -47.49
N GLY A 548 32.20 0.74 -48.23
CA GLY A 548 31.03 -0.08 -48.51
C GLY A 548 30.02 -0.17 -47.36
N TYR A 549 30.13 0.71 -46.35
CA TYR A 549 29.12 0.93 -45.33
C TYR A 549 28.46 2.29 -45.55
N ASP A 550 27.17 2.36 -45.32
CA ASP A 550 26.44 3.61 -45.20
C ASP A 550 26.66 4.18 -43.80
N VAL A 551 27.30 5.33 -43.69
CA VAL A 551 27.59 6.00 -42.42
C VAL A 551 26.83 7.33 -42.41
N THR A 552 26.02 7.58 -41.37
CA THR A 552 25.22 8.80 -41.24
C THR A 552 25.44 9.44 -39.87
N PRO A 553 26.34 10.42 -39.76
CA PRO A 553 26.38 11.29 -38.58
C PRO A 553 25.06 12.08 -38.48
N GLU A 554 24.59 12.25 -37.24
CA GLU A 554 23.34 12.93 -36.92
C GLU A 554 23.56 13.93 -35.79
N ALA A 555 22.84 15.07 -35.87
CA ALA A 555 22.74 16.03 -34.79
C ALA A 555 21.37 16.65 -34.74
N GLY A 556 20.84 16.93 -33.56
CA GLY A 556 19.52 17.54 -33.44
C GLY A 556 19.12 17.95 -32.04
N LEU A 557 17.88 18.35 -31.94
CA LEU A 557 17.26 18.78 -30.69
C LEU A 557 15.93 18.03 -30.51
N ARG A 558 15.62 17.76 -29.25
CA ARG A 558 14.33 17.21 -28.79
C ARG A 558 13.82 18.10 -27.68
N TYR A 559 12.59 18.59 -27.79
CA TYR A 559 11.90 19.34 -26.75
C TYR A 559 10.64 18.58 -26.35
N ALA A 560 10.37 18.51 -25.05
CA ALA A 560 9.14 17.96 -24.50
C ALA A 560 8.58 18.91 -23.43
N HIS A 561 7.28 19.08 -23.42
CA HIS A 561 6.50 19.74 -22.39
C HIS A 561 5.51 18.73 -21.81
N ILE A 562 5.48 18.59 -20.50
CA ILE A 562 4.66 17.63 -19.77
C ILE A 562 3.83 18.41 -18.76
N SER A 563 2.52 18.24 -18.78
CA SER A 563 1.55 18.87 -17.87
C SER A 563 0.78 17.79 -17.13
N GLN A 564 0.91 17.75 -15.82
CA GLN A 564 0.19 16.85 -14.92
C GLN A 564 -0.95 17.62 -14.26
N ASP A 565 -2.17 17.09 -14.33
CA ASP A 565 -3.32 17.65 -13.62
C ASP A 565 -3.18 17.47 -12.09
N GLY A 566 -3.78 18.40 -11.35
CA GLY A 566 -3.90 18.26 -9.89
C GLY A 566 -4.92 17.19 -9.52
N TYR A 567 -4.65 16.45 -8.45
CA TYR A 567 -5.53 15.38 -7.99
C TYR A 567 -5.68 15.36 -6.46
N THR A 568 -6.66 14.60 -6.00
CA THR A 568 -6.85 14.32 -4.55
C THR A 568 -7.03 12.82 -4.37
N ASP A 569 -6.22 12.22 -3.50
CA ASP A 569 -6.26 10.80 -3.24
C ASP A 569 -7.38 10.38 -2.25
N ALA A 570 -7.53 9.09 -2.02
CA ALA A 570 -8.58 8.53 -1.15
C ALA A 570 -8.42 8.91 0.34
N LEU A 571 -7.23 9.31 0.78
CA LEU A 571 -7.00 9.87 2.13
C LEU A 571 -7.33 11.37 2.20
N GLY A 572 -7.65 12.01 1.07
CA GLY A 572 -7.93 13.44 1.00
C GLY A 572 -6.68 14.31 0.88
N THR A 573 -5.53 13.73 0.55
CA THR A 573 -4.30 14.47 0.24
C THR A 573 -4.41 15.03 -1.18
N SER A 574 -4.28 16.34 -1.32
CA SER A 574 -4.35 17.03 -2.61
C SER A 574 -2.95 17.36 -3.13
N VAL A 575 -2.69 17.02 -4.38
CA VAL A 575 -1.46 17.34 -5.12
C VAL A 575 -1.81 18.38 -6.19
N ALA A 576 -1.07 19.48 -6.22
CA ALA A 576 -1.29 20.53 -7.20
C ALA A 576 -0.82 20.12 -8.60
N ALA A 577 -1.44 20.67 -9.64
CA ALA A 577 -0.98 20.55 -11.02
C ALA A 577 0.47 21.00 -11.17
N ASN A 578 1.20 20.37 -12.07
CA ASN A 578 2.62 20.65 -12.31
C ASN A 578 3.00 20.51 -13.77
N ASP A 579 3.81 21.46 -14.25
CA ASP A 579 4.36 21.45 -15.61
C ASP A 579 5.88 21.27 -15.58
N SER A 580 6.43 20.57 -16.57
CA SER A 580 7.89 20.44 -16.73
C SER A 580 8.33 20.50 -18.19
N ASP A 581 9.47 21.17 -18.41
CA ASP A 581 10.08 21.37 -19.71
C ASP A 581 11.43 20.66 -19.81
N ILE A 582 11.65 19.98 -20.93
CA ILE A 582 12.90 19.25 -21.21
C ILE A 582 13.38 19.64 -22.60
N LEU A 583 14.65 20.10 -22.72
CA LEU A 583 15.30 20.34 -23.99
C LEU A 583 16.58 19.51 -24.06
N THR A 584 16.63 18.54 -24.96
CA THR A 584 17.75 17.62 -25.13
C THR A 584 18.48 17.88 -26.43
N ALA A 585 19.80 18.04 -26.38
CA ALA A 585 20.69 18.02 -27.54
C ALA A 585 21.12 16.58 -27.83
N ILE A 586 21.15 16.20 -29.11
CA ILE A 586 21.48 14.83 -29.58
C ILE A 586 22.60 14.92 -30.59
N VAL A 587 23.66 14.12 -30.45
CA VAL A 587 24.74 13.94 -31.41
C VAL A 587 25.08 12.46 -31.51
N GLY A 588 25.03 11.91 -32.73
CA GLY A 588 25.23 10.47 -32.93
C GLY A 588 25.64 10.11 -34.35
N ALA A 589 25.65 8.82 -34.63
CA ALA A 589 25.87 8.27 -35.94
C ALA A 589 25.14 6.93 -36.12
N LYS A 590 24.75 6.65 -37.35
CA LYS A 590 24.25 5.35 -37.81
C LYS A 590 25.22 4.72 -38.77
N VAL A 591 25.32 3.38 -38.72
CA VAL A 591 26.11 2.58 -39.67
C VAL A 591 25.25 1.42 -40.14
N ALA A 592 25.08 1.31 -41.46
CA ALA A 592 24.28 0.23 -42.06
C ALA A 592 25.01 -0.38 -43.26
N LYS A 593 24.62 -1.59 -43.65
CA LYS A 593 25.13 -2.26 -44.83
C LYS A 593 24.16 -3.27 -45.35
N ASP A 594 23.96 -3.29 -46.69
CA ASP A 594 23.14 -4.28 -47.37
C ASP A 594 23.94 -5.57 -47.61
N TYR A 595 23.30 -6.71 -47.27
CA TYR A 595 23.84 -8.05 -47.56
C TYR A 595 22.79 -8.82 -48.38
N ALA A 596 23.10 -9.13 -49.62
CA ALA A 596 22.28 -10.04 -50.41
C ALA A 596 22.51 -11.49 -49.97
N LEU A 597 21.48 -12.18 -49.53
CA LEU A 597 21.52 -13.60 -49.19
C LEU A 597 21.28 -14.46 -50.43
N ASP A 598 20.39 -14.00 -51.31
CA ASP A 598 20.09 -14.61 -52.61
C ASP A 598 19.66 -13.51 -53.61
N SER A 599 19.09 -13.89 -54.77
CA SER A 599 18.67 -12.93 -55.82
C SER A 599 17.53 -11.98 -55.37
N ASP A 600 16.74 -12.42 -54.37
CA ASP A 600 15.49 -11.75 -54.00
C ASP A 600 15.43 -11.30 -52.53
N THR A 601 16.40 -11.74 -51.72
CA THR A 601 16.43 -11.44 -50.28
C THR A 601 17.63 -10.57 -49.88
N ILE A 602 17.37 -9.35 -49.42
CA ILE A 602 18.38 -8.44 -48.88
C ILE A 602 18.14 -8.28 -47.38
N ILE A 603 19.19 -8.45 -46.57
CA ILE A 603 19.17 -8.15 -45.15
C ILE A 603 20.01 -6.89 -44.92
N ARG A 604 19.42 -5.92 -44.18
CA ARG A 604 20.08 -4.67 -43.80
C ARG A 604 20.21 -4.55 -42.30
N PRO A 605 21.33 -4.96 -41.69
CA PRO A 605 21.68 -4.57 -40.31
C PRO A 605 22.06 -3.09 -40.25
N GLU A 606 21.59 -2.43 -39.17
CA GLU A 606 21.92 -1.05 -38.81
C GLU A 606 22.27 -0.98 -37.35
N LEU A 607 23.29 -0.20 -37.01
CA LEU A 607 23.65 0.15 -35.63
C LEU A 607 23.63 1.68 -35.50
N ARG A 608 23.12 2.17 -34.37
CA ARG A 608 23.08 3.59 -34.00
C ARG A 608 23.72 3.77 -32.64
N ALA A 609 24.49 4.83 -32.48
CA ALA A 609 24.97 5.30 -31.19
C ALA A 609 24.87 6.83 -31.13
N ALA A 610 24.35 7.34 -30.01
CA ALA A 610 24.24 8.78 -29.78
C ALA A 610 24.54 9.15 -28.32
N VAL A 611 25.03 10.36 -28.14
CA VAL A 611 25.14 11.04 -26.85
C VAL A 611 24.05 12.06 -26.76
N THR A 612 23.36 12.12 -25.64
CA THR A 612 22.31 13.10 -25.34
C THR A 612 22.69 13.95 -24.16
N TYR A 613 22.28 15.22 -24.17
CA TYR A 613 22.51 16.14 -23.06
C TYR A 613 21.31 17.07 -22.87
N ASP A 614 20.72 17.07 -21.67
CA ASP A 614 19.58 17.91 -21.33
C ASP A 614 20.04 19.34 -21.03
N LEU A 615 19.76 20.26 -21.95
CA LEU A 615 20.04 21.69 -21.85
C LEU A 615 19.07 22.36 -20.86
N VAL A 616 17.80 21.99 -20.91
CA VAL A 616 16.75 22.34 -19.95
C VAL A 616 16.26 21.05 -19.32
N ASP A 617 16.03 21.08 -18.02
CA ASP A 617 15.70 19.91 -17.23
C ASP A 617 14.98 20.36 -15.95
N ASP A 618 13.66 20.44 -16.00
CA ASP A 618 12.84 20.80 -14.85
C ASP A 618 12.56 19.57 -13.97
N ALA A 619 12.63 19.76 -12.65
CA ALA A 619 12.21 18.71 -11.70
C ALA A 619 10.69 18.73 -11.56
N ASN A 620 10.11 17.56 -11.34
CA ASN A 620 8.69 17.43 -11.01
C ASN A 620 8.46 17.79 -9.52
N ASN A 621 8.40 19.10 -9.21
CA ASN A 621 8.15 19.57 -7.85
C ASN A 621 6.65 19.67 -7.61
N SER A 622 6.15 19.08 -6.52
CA SER A 622 4.73 19.08 -6.19
C SER A 622 4.45 19.85 -4.90
N ASN A 623 3.43 20.72 -4.93
CA ASN A 623 2.86 21.29 -3.71
C ASN A 623 1.73 20.36 -3.25
N VAL A 624 1.80 19.93 -2.01
CA VAL A 624 0.89 18.95 -1.42
C VAL A 624 0.15 19.57 -0.24
N VAL A 625 -1.14 19.29 -0.13
CA VAL A 625 -1.97 19.69 1.02
C VAL A 625 -2.62 18.44 1.57
N LEU A 626 -2.29 18.10 2.82
CA LEU A 626 -2.90 16.99 3.54
C LEU A 626 -4.39 17.25 3.82
N ALA A 627 -5.15 16.21 4.09
CA ALA A 627 -6.58 16.30 4.39
C ALA A 627 -6.91 17.21 5.59
N ASN A 628 -5.98 17.41 6.53
CA ASN A 628 -6.11 18.35 7.66
C ASN A 628 -5.67 19.78 7.33
N GLY A 629 -5.36 20.09 6.07
CA GLY A 629 -5.00 21.42 5.59
C GLY A 629 -3.53 21.79 5.72
N VAL A 630 -2.67 20.93 6.26
CA VAL A 630 -1.23 21.17 6.32
C VAL A 630 -0.63 21.07 4.92
N ALA A 631 0.08 22.13 4.50
CA ALA A 631 0.73 22.20 3.19
C ALA A 631 2.24 22.02 3.32
N TYR A 632 2.82 21.27 2.40
CA TYR A 632 4.27 21.10 2.27
C TYR A 632 4.66 20.91 0.80
N ARG A 633 5.95 20.83 0.53
CA ARG A 633 6.47 20.69 -0.83
C ARG A 633 7.34 19.45 -0.99
N VAL A 634 7.03 18.67 -2.02
CA VAL A 634 7.90 17.59 -2.49
C VAL A 634 8.81 18.13 -3.57
N ASN A 635 10.12 18.01 -3.35
CA ASN A 635 11.12 18.37 -4.36
C ASN A 635 11.46 17.13 -5.17
N GLY A 636 11.05 17.12 -6.44
CA GLY A 636 11.27 16.02 -7.36
C GLY A 636 12.74 15.82 -7.69
N GLU A 637 13.11 14.58 -7.96
CA GLU A 637 14.42 14.21 -8.47
C GLU A 637 14.55 14.51 -9.97
N LYS A 638 15.79 14.64 -10.42
CA LYS A 638 16.14 14.82 -11.82
C LYS A 638 16.97 13.63 -12.29
N LEU A 639 16.70 13.17 -13.49
CA LEU A 639 17.62 12.26 -14.17
C LEU A 639 18.95 12.97 -14.47
N ASN A 640 20.05 12.22 -14.54
CA ASN A 640 21.32 12.80 -14.97
C ASN A 640 21.19 13.38 -16.38
N ARG A 641 21.74 14.58 -16.60
CA ARG A 641 21.65 15.31 -17.88
C ARG A 641 22.36 14.62 -19.04
N LEU A 642 23.45 13.89 -18.76
CA LEU A 642 24.20 13.16 -19.78
C LEU A 642 23.57 11.78 -19.96
N GLY A 643 23.26 11.43 -21.21
CA GLY A 643 22.74 10.14 -21.59
C GLY A 643 23.41 9.57 -22.82
N PHE A 644 23.20 8.26 -23.03
CA PHE A 644 23.66 7.51 -24.19
C PHE A 644 22.49 6.76 -24.79
N GLU A 645 22.36 6.77 -26.12
CA GLU A 645 21.37 5.97 -26.84
C GLU A 645 22.11 4.97 -27.75
N LEU A 646 21.70 3.70 -27.71
CA LEU A 646 22.21 2.64 -28.55
C LEU A 646 21.06 1.97 -29.30
N GLY A 647 21.18 1.83 -30.61
CA GLY A 647 20.17 1.18 -31.44
C GLY A 647 20.78 0.04 -32.28
N ALA A 648 20.02 -1.03 -32.46
CA ALA A 648 20.35 -2.12 -33.39
C ALA A 648 19.08 -2.54 -34.14
N LYS A 649 19.18 -2.68 -35.45
CA LYS A 649 18.05 -3.04 -36.31
C LYS A 649 18.45 -4.02 -37.38
N VAL A 650 17.56 -4.91 -37.73
CA VAL A 650 17.66 -5.76 -38.92
C VAL A 650 16.37 -5.66 -39.70
N ALA A 651 16.43 -5.27 -40.96
CA ALA A 651 15.28 -5.20 -41.89
C ALA A 651 15.49 -6.11 -43.09
N THR A 652 14.38 -6.65 -43.61
CA THR A 652 14.36 -7.44 -44.83
C THR A 652 13.06 -7.23 -45.62
N ASP A 653 13.16 -7.21 -46.94
CA ASP A 653 11.98 -7.31 -47.84
C ASP A 653 11.57 -8.77 -47.96
N VAL A 654 10.33 -9.10 -47.56
CA VAL A 654 9.75 -10.46 -47.67
C VAL A 654 9.08 -10.66 -49.03
N SER A 655 8.65 -9.57 -49.66
CA SER A 655 8.12 -9.49 -51.01
C SER A 655 8.22 -8.06 -51.56
N ASP A 656 7.89 -7.85 -52.82
CA ASP A 656 7.87 -6.51 -53.42
C ASP A 656 7.07 -5.48 -52.65
N ASN A 657 6.07 -5.92 -51.90
CA ASN A 657 5.14 -5.06 -51.16
C ASN A 657 5.35 -5.08 -49.64
N TRP A 658 6.03 -6.08 -49.07
CA TRP A 658 6.17 -6.24 -47.63
C TRP A 658 7.62 -6.16 -47.18
N GLU A 659 7.85 -5.31 -46.16
CA GLU A 659 9.09 -5.20 -45.40
C GLU A 659 8.82 -5.56 -43.94
N ILE A 660 9.68 -6.36 -43.33
CA ILE A 660 9.65 -6.70 -41.90
C ILE A 660 10.95 -6.26 -41.28
N SER A 661 10.92 -5.70 -40.06
CA SER A 661 12.13 -5.40 -39.29
C SER A 661 11.95 -5.68 -37.80
N LEU A 662 13.07 -6.08 -37.19
CA LEU A 662 13.23 -6.18 -35.74
C LEU A 662 14.24 -5.10 -35.33
N ALA A 663 13.90 -4.34 -34.30
CA ALA A 663 14.79 -3.31 -33.74
C ALA A 663 14.83 -3.40 -32.22
N TYR A 664 15.96 -2.96 -31.69
CA TYR A 664 16.20 -2.75 -30.28
C TYR A 664 16.77 -1.34 -30.08
N GLU A 665 16.31 -0.65 -29.03
CA GLU A 665 16.89 0.62 -28.56
C GLU A 665 17.09 0.59 -27.06
N GLY A 666 18.27 1.05 -26.61
CA GLY A 666 18.63 1.23 -25.22
C GLY A 666 18.95 2.69 -24.93
N GLY A 667 18.40 3.24 -23.87
CA GLY A 667 18.70 4.55 -23.31
C GLY A 667 19.37 4.39 -21.95
N PHE A 668 20.51 5.06 -21.72
CA PHE A 668 21.30 4.88 -20.51
C PHE A 668 21.68 6.25 -19.94
N ARG A 669 21.43 6.41 -18.64
CA ARG A 669 21.90 7.54 -17.82
C ARG A 669 22.44 6.98 -16.51
N GLU A 670 23.08 7.78 -15.69
CA GLU A 670 23.41 7.39 -14.33
C GLU A 670 22.12 7.08 -13.58
N ASP A 671 22.06 5.95 -12.89
CA ASP A 671 20.92 5.43 -12.12
C ASP A 671 19.64 5.15 -12.93
N TYR A 672 19.68 5.24 -14.28
CA TYR A 672 18.52 4.97 -15.13
C TYR A 672 18.89 4.25 -16.42
N GLN A 673 18.11 3.23 -16.76
CA GLN A 673 18.20 2.53 -18.03
C GLN A 673 16.80 2.24 -18.61
N ASN A 674 16.75 2.23 -19.94
CA ASN A 674 15.56 1.88 -20.70
C ASN A 674 15.93 0.93 -21.84
N HIS A 675 15.12 -0.10 -22.07
CA HIS A 675 15.29 -1.09 -23.11
C HIS A 675 14.01 -1.24 -23.90
N THR A 676 14.03 -0.99 -25.22
CA THR A 676 12.83 -1.07 -26.07
C THR A 676 13.07 -2.05 -27.23
N GLY A 677 12.22 -3.05 -27.34
CA GLY A 677 12.13 -3.97 -28.49
C GLY A 677 10.99 -3.61 -29.40
N MET A 678 11.19 -3.69 -30.73
CA MET A 678 10.20 -3.32 -31.73
C MET A 678 10.12 -4.36 -32.84
N LEU A 679 8.89 -4.76 -33.18
CA LEU A 679 8.61 -5.58 -34.35
C LEU A 679 7.75 -4.76 -35.35
N ASN A 680 8.22 -4.61 -36.59
CA ASN A 680 7.59 -3.78 -37.58
C ASN A 680 7.18 -4.60 -38.82
N ALA A 681 6.00 -4.28 -39.34
CA ALA A 681 5.54 -4.73 -40.64
C ALA A 681 5.08 -3.53 -41.46
N LYS A 682 5.55 -3.41 -42.70
CA LYS A 682 5.31 -2.29 -43.60
C LYS A 682 4.80 -2.78 -44.94
N TYR A 683 3.75 -2.16 -45.42
CA TYR A 683 3.15 -2.41 -46.71
C TYR A 683 3.34 -1.24 -47.68
N LYS A 684 3.84 -1.52 -48.86
CA LYS A 684 4.08 -0.58 -49.98
C LYS A 684 2.95 -0.77 -51.00
N PHE A 685 2.09 0.21 -51.20
CA PHE A 685 0.98 0.17 -52.17
C PHE A 685 1.43 0.39 -53.59
#